data_e831a05cca7d9990ce9fb8be28714b2e
#
_entry.id   e831a05cca7d9990ce9fb8be28714b2e
#
_cell.length_a   1.000
_cell.length_b   1.000
_cell.length_c   1.000
_cell.angle_alpha   90.00
_cell.angle_beta   90.00
_cell.angle_gamma   90.00
#
_symmetry.space_group_name_H-M   'P 1'
#
loop_
_entity.id
_entity.type
_entity.pdbx_description
1 polymer ?
#
loop_
_entity_poly.entity_id
_entity_poly.type
_entity_poly.pdbx_seq_one_letter_code
_entity_poly.pdbx_strand_id
1 'polypeptide(L)'
;MQKNKELPPHCAVCPQATLHTLVRKGETEHGEAQHVIALAGNPNTGKSTVFNALTGLKQHTGNWPGKTVGKAEGFFDYEGETYRIVDLPGTYSLSSTSEDEEIARDFILFGQPDVTVMVADATRLERNMNMILQVLQITDRAVLCVNLIDEARRNKIELNLKALSRRLGIPVVGASARSGQGLAELLLAIKEVVDGKFVCRPYRNFSLPKDTKEKVARLTTAIEAEHPHLNNAEWIAFRLIERDPSVQQQFATPELSALAEEIHLNIGHNFHDQWMEDIYIQAERICSEVVSQPGEGGQLPLDVKLDRILTHRFWGFPIMIALLSGVFWLTIVGANYPSSWLDSLLVGWGHPFLRHLFEMAGSPEWLTGFVVDGVYLSMAWVVSVMLPPMAIFFPLFTLLEDFGYLPRVAFNLDELFRRSGAHGKQALTMSMGFGCNAAGVVSARIIDSNRERLIAIITNNFSLCNGRWPTQILLATLFVGAAVPKEYSSVVAIAAVMFVVLLGVLFMFGSSWLLSRTVLRGEVSTFHLELPPYRPPQFWQTLYTSLIDRTLIVLWRAVVFAAPAGGVIWLCCNITIGGESIAQYLITFLEVPGWLMGLNGIILLAYILAIPANEIVIPTILMLTVLVLGQDGASAGVLMEGGDAETYRILTAGGWTLLTAVNLMLFCLLHHPCSTTIYTIYKEIRSVRWTALSVVLPIALGVLVTVLVAAVWRAVGGM
;
A
#
# COMPACT_ATOMS: atom_id res chain seq x y z
N MET A 1 13.21 43.92 27.34
CA MET A 1 12.28 43.62 28.42
C MET A 1 11.00 43.06 27.76
N GLN A 2 10.97 41.80 27.50
CA GLN A 2 9.76 41.10 26.98
C GLN A 2 8.93 40.67 28.18
N LYS A 3 7.69 41.18 28.25
CA LYS A 3 6.70 40.76 29.23
C LYS A 3 6.30 39.29 28.93
N ASN A 4 6.60 38.39 29.85
CA ASN A 4 5.96 37.06 29.91
C ASN A 4 4.44 37.28 29.87
N LYS A 5 3.81 36.89 28.76
CA LYS A 5 2.35 36.80 28.70
C LYS A 5 1.97 35.49 29.44
N GLU A 6 1.66 35.60 30.71
CA GLU A 6 1.01 34.53 31.48
C GLU A 6 -0.36 34.24 30.86
N LEU A 7 -0.63 32.96 30.58
CA LEU A 7 -1.95 32.51 30.13
C LEU A 7 -3.02 32.76 31.22
N PRO A 8 -4.26 33.09 30.84
CA PRO A 8 -5.33 33.26 31.82
C PRO A 8 -5.56 31.95 32.62
N PRO A 9 -5.96 32.05 33.93
CA PRO A 9 -6.02 30.88 34.82
C PRO A 9 -6.98 29.77 34.39
N HIS A 10 -7.94 30.03 33.50
CA HIS A 10 -8.87 29.01 32.98
C HIS A 10 -8.26 28.20 31.82
N CYS A 11 -7.13 28.60 31.26
CA CYS A 11 -6.44 27.84 30.21
C CYS A 11 -5.49 26.76 30.74
N ALA A 12 -5.25 26.70 32.06
CA ALA A 12 -4.28 25.77 32.66
C ALA A 12 -4.70 24.28 32.57
N VAL A 13 -5.97 23.96 32.27
CA VAL A 13 -6.54 22.62 32.20
C VAL A 13 -6.98 22.25 30.75
N CYS A 14 -6.81 23.18 29.81
CA CYS A 14 -7.21 23.01 28.43
C CYS A 14 -6.12 22.24 27.61
N PRO A 15 -6.48 21.36 26.66
CA PRO A 15 -5.52 20.73 25.72
C PRO A 15 -4.61 21.73 25.00
N GLN A 16 -5.04 22.99 24.84
CA GLN A 16 -4.26 24.11 24.29
C GLN A 16 -3.04 24.46 25.15
N ALA A 17 -3.16 24.49 26.47
CA ALA A 17 -2.03 24.75 27.36
C ALA A 17 -0.97 23.66 27.23
N THR A 18 -1.41 22.42 27.01
CA THR A 18 -0.52 21.27 26.79
C THR A 18 0.19 21.38 25.44
N LEU A 19 -0.50 21.73 24.35
CA LEU A 19 0.08 21.88 23.04
C LEU A 19 1.03 23.09 22.95
N HIS A 20 0.63 24.26 23.51
CA HIS A 20 1.46 25.46 23.58
C HIS A 20 2.68 25.24 24.47
N THR A 21 2.56 24.47 25.56
CA THR A 21 3.65 24.11 26.44
C THR A 21 4.59 23.08 25.77
N LEU A 22 4.02 22.10 25.02
CA LEU A 22 4.79 21.13 24.25
C LEU A 22 5.52 21.77 23.06
N VAL A 23 4.94 22.80 22.44
CA VAL A 23 5.59 23.56 21.36
C VAL A 23 6.79 24.35 21.89
N ARG A 24 6.76 24.89 23.12
CA ARG A 24 7.85 25.66 23.72
C ARG A 24 8.85 24.85 24.56
N LYS A 25 8.46 23.70 25.13
CA LYS A 25 9.35 22.80 25.90
C LYS A 25 9.95 21.70 25.05
N GLY A 26 10.86 22.01 24.15
CA GLY A 26 11.81 21.07 23.60
C GLY A 26 13.09 21.10 24.41
N GLU A 27 13.19 20.33 25.49
CA GLU A 27 14.44 20.11 26.21
C GLU A 27 15.35 19.26 25.34
N THR A 28 16.41 19.85 24.77
CA THR A 28 17.49 19.15 24.09
C THR A 28 18.82 19.78 24.47
N GLU A 29 19.91 19.06 24.24
CA GLU A 29 21.31 19.46 24.51
C GLU A 29 21.73 20.82 23.94
N HIS A 30 20.88 21.52 23.18
CA HIS A 30 21.16 22.81 22.53
C HIS A 30 20.50 24.05 23.17
N GLY A 31 19.93 23.93 24.36
CA GLY A 31 19.24 25.06 25.01
C GLY A 31 17.78 25.29 24.49
N GLU A 32 17.06 26.22 25.13
CA GLU A 32 15.71 26.59 24.69
C GLU A 32 15.76 27.26 23.31
N ALA A 33 15.02 26.69 22.33
CA ALA A 33 14.87 27.32 21.02
C ALA A 33 14.16 28.67 21.18
N GLN A 34 14.74 29.72 20.55
CA GLN A 34 14.17 31.08 20.63
C GLN A 34 12.92 31.19 19.74
N HIS A 35 12.89 30.45 18.62
CA HIS A 35 11.83 30.53 17.62
C HIS A 35 11.36 29.14 17.17
N VAL A 36 10.07 29.02 16.91
CA VAL A 36 9.41 27.80 16.44
C VAL A 36 8.87 28.02 15.02
N ILE A 37 9.27 27.14 14.11
CA ILE A 37 8.84 27.13 12.72
C ILE A 37 7.97 25.88 12.45
N ALA A 38 6.78 26.08 11.89
CA ALA A 38 5.99 24.99 11.31
C ALA A 38 6.34 24.82 9.84
N LEU A 39 6.66 23.61 9.40
CA LEU A 39 6.84 23.28 7.99
C LEU A 39 5.62 22.54 7.46
N ALA A 40 4.84 23.20 6.62
CA ALA A 40 3.61 22.70 6.04
C ALA A 40 3.75 22.54 4.51
N GLY A 41 2.93 21.69 3.89
CA GLY A 41 2.93 21.52 2.44
C GLY A 41 2.27 20.23 2.00
N ASN A 42 1.85 20.19 0.76
CA ASN A 42 1.25 18.99 0.17
C ASN A 42 2.28 17.83 0.14
N PRO A 43 1.82 16.59 0.09
CA PRO A 43 2.69 15.45 -0.16
C PRO A 43 3.48 15.64 -1.48
N ASN A 44 4.71 15.14 -1.51
CA ASN A 44 5.61 15.18 -2.69
C ASN A 44 6.09 16.55 -3.18
N THR A 45 5.88 17.64 -2.45
CA THR A 45 6.43 18.97 -2.76
C THR A 45 7.91 19.12 -2.43
N GLY A 46 8.53 18.08 -1.88
CA GLY A 46 9.92 18.10 -1.41
C GLY A 46 10.08 18.71 0.00
N LYS A 47 9.00 18.72 0.80
CA LYS A 47 8.98 19.23 2.18
C LYS A 47 10.09 18.63 3.03
N SER A 48 10.21 17.28 3.07
CA SER A 48 11.27 16.59 3.81
C SER A 48 12.68 16.89 3.26
N THR A 49 12.81 17.23 1.98
CA THR A 49 14.11 17.69 1.41
C THR A 49 14.49 19.07 1.92
N VAL A 50 13.52 20.00 2.00
CA VAL A 50 13.71 21.32 2.61
C VAL A 50 14.06 21.19 4.09
N PHE A 51 13.32 20.35 4.82
CA PHE A 51 13.58 20.06 6.23
C PHE A 51 15.01 19.55 6.46
N ASN A 52 15.44 18.53 5.71
CA ASN A 52 16.77 17.95 5.82
C ASN A 52 17.88 18.94 5.41
N ALA A 53 17.63 19.80 4.42
CA ALA A 53 18.58 20.80 3.98
C ALA A 53 18.79 21.92 5.03
N LEU A 54 17.75 22.26 5.80
CA LEU A 54 17.84 23.25 6.87
C LEU A 54 18.45 22.67 8.15
N THR A 55 18.11 21.41 8.51
CA THR A 55 18.55 20.80 9.77
C THR A 55 19.87 20.02 9.68
N GLY A 56 20.43 19.85 8.48
CA GLY A 56 21.65 19.05 8.27
C GLY A 56 21.51 17.59 8.66
N LEU A 57 20.31 16.97 8.49
CA LEU A 57 19.96 15.60 8.86
C LEU A 57 19.94 15.33 10.38
N LYS A 58 20.02 16.33 11.21
CA LYS A 58 19.83 16.18 12.66
C LYS A 58 18.34 16.21 12.97
N GLN A 59 17.73 15.02 13.01
CA GLN A 59 16.29 14.85 13.24
C GLN A 59 16.04 14.13 14.56
N HIS A 60 15.03 14.58 15.30
CA HIS A 60 14.39 13.79 16.34
C HIS A 60 13.03 13.29 15.82
N THR A 61 12.86 11.98 15.78
CA THR A 61 11.60 11.35 15.34
C THR A 61 10.85 10.80 16.52
N GLY A 62 9.54 11.02 16.54
CA GLY A 62 8.61 10.49 17.56
C GLY A 62 7.22 10.37 16.96
N ASN A 63 6.23 10.18 17.80
CA ASN A 63 4.82 10.27 17.39
C ASN A 63 4.19 11.51 18.01
N TRP A 64 3.16 12.04 17.33
CA TRP A 64 2.35 13.09 17.90
C TRP A 64 1.63 12.58 19.14
N PRO A 65 1.52 13.38 20.25
CA PRO A 65 0.91 12.94 21.48
C PRO A 65 -0.52 12.42 21.27
N GLY A 66 -0.76 11.16 21.67
CA GLY A 66 -2.07 10.51 21.53
C GLY A 66 -2.47 10.11 20.11
N LYS A 67 -1.59 10.25 19.12
CA LYS A 67 -1.83 9.94 17.70
C LYS A 67 -0.82 8.92 17.18
N THR A 68 -1.19 8.23 16.09
CA THR A 68 -0.32 7.23 15.43
C THR A 68 0.61 7.83 14.38
N VAL A 69 0.47 9.12 14.12
CA VAL A 69 1.22 9.86 13.08
C VAL A 69 2.63 10.21 13.57
N GLY A 70 3.61 10.01 12.71
CA GLY A 70 5.01 10.34 12.99
C GLY A 70 5.24 11.86 13.07
N LYS A 71 6.04 12.29 14.03
CA LYS A 71 6.51 13.66 14.22
C LYS A 71 8.00 13.71 13.94
N ALA A 72 8.46 14.67 13.13
CA ALA A 72 9.86 14.96 12.93
C ALA A 72 10.16 16.41 13.34
N GLU A 73 11.19 16.58 14.15
CA GLU A 73 11.66 17.88 14.62
C GLU A 73 13.16 18.00 14.37
N GLY A 74 13.62 19.23 14.10
CA GLY A 74 15.02 19.52 13.94
C GLY A 74 15.36 20.92 14.45
N PHE A 75 16.64 21.17 14.61
CA PHE A 75 17.15 22.45 15.07
C PHE A 75 18.21 22.95 14.07
N PHE A 76 18.26 24.27 13.91
CA PHE A 76 19.32 24.93 13.16
C PHE A 76 19.59 26.32 13.74
N ASP A 77 20.84 26.80 13.58
CA ASP A 77 21.25 28.12 14.00
C ASP A 77 21.39 29.04 12.78
N TYR A 78 20.84 30.24 12.87
CA TYR A 78 20.97 31.27 11.85
C TYR A 78 21.16 32.65 12.48
N GLU A 79 22.22 33.32 12.11
CA GLU A 79 22.63 34.66 12.64
C GLU A 79 22.63 34.75 14.18
N GLY A 80 23.03 33.68 14.86
CA GLY A 80 23.16 33.64 16.34
C GLY A 80 21.88 33.35 17.09
N GLU A 81 20.79 33.02 16.40
CA GLU A 81 19.52 32.58 16.96
C GLU A 81 19.24 31.11 16.65
N THR A 82 18.69 30.36 17.60
CA THR A 82 18.34 28.94 17.45
C THR A 82 16.89 28.79 17.08
N TYR A 83 16.64 28.11 15.97
CA TYR A 83 15.32 27.81 15.42
C TYR A 83 15.00 26.34 15.57
N ARG A 84 13.80 26.05 16.05
CA ARG A 84 13.21 24.70 16.06
C ARG A 84 12.23 24.60 14.91
N ILE A 85 12.45 23.67 14.00
CA ILE A 85 11.56 23.38 12.89
C ILE A 85 10.79 22.07 13.16
N VAL A 86 9.47 22.12 12.98
CA VAL A 86 8.56 20.97 13.16
C VAL A 86 7.97 20.62 11.80
N ASP A 87 8.25 19.40 11.32
CA ASP A 87 7.70 18.89 10.07
C ASP A 87 6.27 18.40 10.31
N LEU A 88 5.30 19.11 9.74
CA LEU A 88 3.89 18.74 9.82
C LEU A 88 3.57 17.63 8.80
N PRO A 89 2.58 16.78 9.06
CA PRO A 89 2.11 15.81 8.07
C PRO A 89 1.77 16.48 6.74
N GLY A 90 2.10 15.82 5.63
CA GLY A 90 1.76 16.33 4.30
C GLY A 90 0.27 16.19 4.02
N THR A 91 -0.44 17.30 3.81
CA THR A 91 -1.89 17.33 3.63
C THR A 91 -2.27 18.12 2.37
N TYR A 92 -3.44 17.83 1.81
CA TYR A 92 -3.99 18.57 0.66
C TYR A 92 -4.97 19.64 1.08
N SER A 93 -5.50 19.53 2.29
CA SER A 93 -6.50 20.39 2.89
C SER A 93 -6.28 20.46 4.40
N LEU A 94 -6.88 21.43 5.06
CA LEU A 94 -6.95 21.55 6.50
C LEU A 94 -8.41 21.37 7.02
N SER A 95 -9.22 20.63 6.25
CA SER A 95 -10.64 20.43 6.52
C SER A 95 -10.95 19.40 7.61
N SER A 96 -9.93 18.81 8.25
CA SER A 96 -10.04 17.82 9.35
C SER A 96 -10.80 16.52 8.99
N THR A 97 -10.71 16.09 7.76
CA THR A 97 -11.25 14.80 7.30
C THR A 97 -10.32 13.63 7.60
N SER A 98 -9.05 13.91 7.87
CA SER A 98 -8.03 12.92 8.24
C SER A 98 -7.27 13.33 9.51
N GLU A 99 -6.66 12.35 10.18
CA GLU A 99 -5.83 12.57 11.38
C GLU A 99 -4.62 13.49 11.08
N ASP A 100 -4.05 13.38 9.88
CA ASP A 100 -2.95 14.20 9.40
C ASP A 100 -3.35 15.67 9.21
N GLU A 101 -4.55 15.91 8.64
CA GLU A 101 -5.10 17.26 8.45
C GLU A 101 -5.43 17.93 9.79
N GLU A 102 -6.00 17.17 10.72
CA GLU A 102 -6.30 17.64 12.07
C GLU A 102 -5.02 18.08 12.80
N ILE A 103 -3.96 17.26 12.76
CA ILE A 103 -2.68 17.57 13.41
C ILE A 103 -2.04 18.82 12.79
N ALA A 104 -1.99 18.92 11.47
CA ALA A 104 -1.38 20.05 10.79
C ALA A 104 -2.14 21.36 11.11
N ARG A 105 -3.46 21.33 11.05
CA ARG A 105 -4.34 22.44 11.40
C ARG A 105 -4.17 22.87 12.85
N ASP A 106 -4.26 21.91 13.77
CA ASP A 106 -4.24 22.20 15.22
C ASP A 106 -2.88 22.75 15.64
N PHE A 107 -1.78 22.28 15.03
CA PHE A 107 -0.46 22.84 15.31
C PHE A 107 -0.33 24.29 14.83
N ILE A 108 -0.83 24.63 13.65
CA ILE A 108 -0.77 26.00 13.13
C ILE A 108 -1.68 26.92 13.96
N LEU A 109 -2.88 26.46 14.31
CA LEU A 109 -3.92 27.25 14.99
C LEU A 109 -3.59 27.46 16.48
N PHE A 110 -3.29 26.38 17.19
CA PHE A 110 -3.13 26.36 18.65
C PHE A 110 -1.67 26.38 19.10
N GLY A 111 -0.77 25.78 18.31
CA GLY A 111 0.67 25.82 18.58
C GLY A 111 1.28 27.20 18.39
N GLN A 112 0.63 28.08 17.62
CA GLN A 112 1.06 29.45 17.32
C GLN A 112 2.57 29.54 17.01
N PRO A 113 3.06 28.86 15.97
CA PRO A 113 4.46 28.95 15.57
C PRO A 113 4.80 30.41 15.22
N ASP A 114 6.07 30.78 15.41
CA ASP A 114 6.53 32.14 15.07
C ASP A 114 6.44 32.41 13.57
N VAL A 115 6.64 31.35 12.75
CA VAL A 115 6.43 31.37 11.30
C VAL A 115 5.97 30.01 10.80
N THR A 116 5.02 30.00 9.85
CA THR A 116 4.64 28.82 9.08
C THR A 116 5.27 28.87 7.69
N VAL A 117 6.19 27.97 7.40
CA VAL A 117 6.82 27.83 6.07
C VAL A 117 5.99 26.82 5.26
N MET A 118 5.37 27.30 4.20
CA MET A 118 4.61 26.46 3.27
C MET A 118 5.51 26.05 2.10
N VAL A 119 5.61 24.75 1.80
CA VAL A 119 6.38 24.21 0.67
C VAL A 119 5.44 23.81 -0.45
N ALA A 120 5.62 24.43 -1.63
CA ALA A 120 4.83 24.19 -2.82
C ALA A 120 5.71 23.69 -3.98
N ASP A 121 5.14 22.89 -4.87
CA ASP A 121 5.79 22.43 -6.10
C ASP A 121 5.60 23.49 -7.22
N ALA A 122 6.70 24.01 -7.72
CA ALA A 122 6.72 24.98 -8.81
C ALA A 122 6.08 24.46 -10.11
N THR A 123 6.10 23.15 -10.34
CA THR A 123 5.54 22.52 -11.54
C THR A 123 4.03 22.33 -11.46
N ARG A 124 3.46 22.41 -10.24
CA ARG A 124 2.03 22.17 -9.94
C ARG A 124 1.49 23.18 -8.95
N LEU A 125 1.83 24.45 -9.11
CA LEU A 125 1.52 25.50 -8.15
C LEU A 125 0.02 25.63 -7.89
N GLU A 126 -0.82 25.53 -8.91
CA GLU A 126 -2.28 25.63 -8.81
C GLU A 126 -2.87 24.63 -7.80
N ARG A 127 -2.41 23.39 -7.87
CA ARG A 127 -2.87 22.35 -6.95
C ARG A 127 -2.44 22.61 -5.50
N ASN A 128 -1.25 23.17 -5.31
CA ASN A 128 -0.74 23.50 -3.98
C ASN A 128 -1.39 24.75 -3.40
N MET A 129 -1.96 25.60 -4.27
CA MET A 129 -2.54 26.88 -3.88
C MET A 129 -3.74 26.71 -2.95
N ASN A 130 -4.52 25.63 -3.11
CA ASN A 130 -5.66 25.32 -2.23
C ASN A 130 -5.23 25.24 -0.76
N MET A 131 -4.20 24.46 -0.44
CA MET A 131 -3.67 24.38 0.92
C MET A 131 -3.05 25.69 1.40
N ILE A 132 -2.31 26.37 0.52
CA ILE A 132 -1.68 27.66 0.82
C ILE A 132 -2.75 28.67 1.26
N LEU A 133 -3.83 28.79 0.53
CA LEU A 133 -4.94 29.69 0.87
C LEU A 133 -5.61 29.34 2.17
N GLN A 134 -5.78 28.05 2.49
CA GLN A 134 -6.33 27.59 3.77
C GLN A 134 -5.37 27.90 4.94
N VAL A 135 -4.06 27.73 4.79
CA VAL A 135 -3.09 28.11 5.83
C VAL A 135 -3.13 29.61 6.08
N LEU A 136 -3.23 30.42 5.02
CA LEU A 136 -3.30 31.89 5.15
C LEU A 136 -4.59 32.41 5.80
N GLN A 137 -5.64 31.57 5.88
CA GLN A 137 -6.82 31.88 6.67
C GLN A 137 -6.58 31.68 8.18
N ILE A 138 -5.66 30.77 8.53
CA ILE A 138 -5.38 30.42 9.92
C ILE A 138 -4.27 31.31 10.50
N THR A 139 -3.25 31.68 9.74
CA THR A 139 -2.09 32.45 10.22
C THR A 139 -1.69 33.57 9.28
N ASP A 140 -1.34 34.71 9.88
CA ASP A 140 -0.79 35.87 9.17
C ASP A 140 0.76 35.77 9.07
N ARG A 141 1.42 34.86 9.81
CA ARG A 141 2.87 34.71 9.83
C ARG A 141 3.30 33.53 8.98
N ALA A 142 3.44 33.76 7.69
CA ALA A 142 3.75 32.71 6.74
C ALA A 142 4.82 33.11 5.73
N VAL A 143 5.59 32.13 5.26
CA VAL A 143 6.54 32.24 4.15
C VAL A 143 6.24 31.12 3.15
N LEU A 144 6.19 31.42 1.86
CA LEU A 144 5.98 30.43 0.81
C LEU A 144 7.32 30.07 0.15
N CYS A 145 7.74 28.82 0.28
CA CYS A 145 8.85 28.21 -0.42
C CYS A 145 8.34 27.48 -1.67
N VAL A 146 8.53 28.07 -2.85
CA VAL A 146 8.21 27.44 -4.14
C VAL A 146 9.40 26.59 -4.55
N ASN A 147 9.35 25.30 -4.22
CA ASN A 147 10.41 24.32 -4.45
C ASN A 147 10.36 23.74 -5.88
N LEU A 148 11.38 23.00 -6.30
CA LEU A 148 11.49 22.38 -7.63
C LEU A 148 11.53 23.42 -8.79
N ILE A 149 12.07 24.61 -8.55
CA ILE A 149 12.22 25.67 -9.57
C ILE A 149 13.08 25.20 -10.76
N ASP A 150 14.05 24.34 -10.52
CA ASP A 150 14.88 23.76 -11.57
C ASP A 150 14.06 22.81 -12.48
N GLU A 151 13.08 22.09 -11.94
CA GLU A 151 12.15 21.27 -12.73
C GLU A 151 11.16 22.15 -13.51
N ALA A 152 10.63 23.20 -12.89
CA ALA A 152 9.76 24.16 -13.57
C ALA A 152 10.47 24.80 -14.78
N ARG A 153 11.73 25.23 -14.62
CA ARG A 153 12.53 25.77 -15.72
C ARG A 153 12.78 24.76 -16.84
N ARG A 154 13.07 23.49 -16.49
CA ARG A 154 13.20 22.40 -17.48
C ARG A 154 11.91 22.19 -18.26
N ASN A 155 10.77 22.33 -17.60
CA ASN A 155 9.44 22.21 -18.20
C ASN A 155 8.96 23.51 -18.87
N LYS A 156 9.84 24.53 -18.97
CA LYS A 156 9.54 25.86 -19.56
C LYS A 156 8.37 26.57 -18.86
N ILE A 157 8.19 26.35 -17.57
CA ILE A 157 7.22 27.03 -16.72
C ILE A 157 7.93 28.24 -16.12
N GLU A 158 7.46 29.44 -16.41
CA GLU A 158 7.95 30.68 -15.81
C GLU A 158 6.97 31.15 -14.73
N LEU A 159 7.51 31.40 -13.54
CA LEU A 159 6.74 31.83 -12.37
C LEU A 159 7.12 33.26 -11.99
N ASN A 160 6.14 34.13 -11.89
CA ASN A 160 6.34 35.48 -11.38
C ASN A 160 6.19 35.52 -9.86
N LEU A 161 7.26 35.13 -9.14
CA LEU A 161 7.28 35.06 -7.67
C LEU A 161 6.98 36.40 -6.99
N LYS A 162 7.36 37.53 -7.62
CA LYS A 162 7.04 38.86 -7.09
C LYS A 162 5.55 39.17 -7.18
N ALA A 163 4.90 38.81 -8.27
CA ALA A 163 3.45 38.95 -8.39
C ALA A 163 2.72 38.05 -7.39
N LEU A 164 3.20 36.80 -7.21
CA LEU A 164 2.66 35.87 -6.24
C LEU A 164 2.77 36.42 -4.80
N SER A 165 3.93 36.95 -4.41
CA SER A 165 4.13 37.58 -3.12
C SER A 165 3.20 38.76 -2.85
N ARG A 166 2.96 39.62 -3.87
CA ARG A 166 2.02 40.74 -3.76
C ARG A 166 0.58 40.28 -3.60
N ARG A 167 0.19 39.21 -4.30
CA ARG A 167 -1.17 38.66 -4.26
C ARG A 167 -1.48 37.98 -2.92
N LEU A 168 -0.53 37.18 -2.42
CA LEU A 168 -0.68 36.47 -1.16
C LEU A 168 -0.40 37.35 0.08
N GLY A 169 0.32 38.46 -0.08
CA GLY A 169 0.71 39.34 1.02
C GLY A 169 1.80 38.79 1.93
N ILE A 170 2.55 37.80 1.51
CA ILE A 170 3.61 37.09 2.25
C ILE A 170 4.90 37.02 1.41
N PRO A 171 6.07 36.79 2.04
CA PRO A 171 7.32 36.52 1.31
C PRO A 171 7.19 35.21 0.51
N VAL A 172 7.66 35.23 -0.74
CA VAL A 172 7.70 34.06 -1.62
C VAL A 172 9.10 33.87 -2.14
N VAL A 173 9.69 32.70 -1.87
CA VAL A 173 11.06 32.35 -2.26
C VAL A 173 11.03 31.13 -3.19
N GLY A 174 11.74 31.23 -4.31
CA GLY A 174 11.91 30.09 -5.23
C GLY A 174 13.14 29.28 -4.84
N ALA A 175 12.98 27.99 -4.64
CA ALA A 175 14.03 27.11 -4.18
C ALA A 175 14.16 25.84 -5.03
N SER A 176 15.36 25.25 -4.98
CA SER A 176 15.61 23.86 -5.37
C SER A 176 16.38 23.23 -4.20
N ALA A 177 15.63 22.67 -3.25
CA ALA A 177 16.18 22.18 -2.00
C ALA A 177 17.27 21.11 -2.18
N ARG A 178 17.18 20.30 -3.23
CA ARG A 178 18.17 19.25 -3.55
C ARG A 178 19.53 19.85 -3.94
N SER A 179 19.56 20.99 -4.62
CA SER A 179 20.79 21.68 -5.04
C SER A 179 21.25 22.77 -4.06
N GLY A 180 20.47 23.05 -3.03
CA GLY A 180 20.74 24.13 -2.08
C GLY A 180 20.39 25.55 -2.59
N GLN A 181 19.89 25.68 -3.83
CA GLN A 181 19.53 26.97 -4.41
C GLN A 181 18.30 27.55 -3.70
N GLY A 182 18.32 28.83 -3.33
CA GLY A 182 17.21 29.54 -2.71
C GLY A 182 17.05 29.31 -1.20
N LEU A 183 17.88 28.46 -0.57
CA LEU A 183 17.78 28.20 0.88
C LEU A 183 18.25 29.38 1.73
N ALA A 184 19.27 30.11 1.29
CA ALA A 184 19.75 31.31 2.00
C ALA A 184 18.68 32.42 1.99
N GLU A 185 18.04 32.63 0.86
CA GLU A 185 16.92 33.56 0.71
C GLU A 185 15.71 33.14 1.54
N LEU A 186 15.46 31.80 1.68
CA LEU A 186 14.40 31.27 2.53
C LEU A 186 14.68 31.57 4.02
N LEU A 187 15.92 31.35 4.49
CA LEU A 187 16.31 31.66 5.86
C LEU A 187 16.19 33.17 6.16
N LEU A 188 16.59 34.01 5.22
CA LEU A 188 16.43 35.47 5.34
C LEU A 188 14.94 35.85 5.45
N ALA A 189 14.10 35.30 4.58
CA ALA A 189 12.66 35.58 4.60
C ALA A 189 11.98 35.10 5.89
N ILE A 190 12.38 33.95 6.43
CA ILE A 190 11.93 33.46 7.74
C ILE A 190 12.30 34.48 8.83
N LYS A 191 13.57 34.91 8.87
CA LYS A 191 14.02 35.87 9.87
C LYS A 191 13.30 37.20 9.77
N GLU A 192 13.12 37.74 8.57
CA GLU A 192 12.40 39.01 8.37
C GLU A 192 10.93 38.95 8.90
N VAL A 193 10.26 37.80 8.81
CA VAL A 193 8.92 37.61 9.36
C VAL A 193 8.97 37.45 10.87
N VAL A 194 9.95 36.73 11.43
CA VAL A 194 10.16 36.55 12.87
C VAL A 194 10.45 37.88 13.53
N ASP A 195 11.38 38.64 12.97
CA ASP A 195 11.78 39.98 13.47
C ASP A 195 10.69 41.06 13.27
N GLY A 196 9.63 40.76 12.52
CA GLY A 196 8.58 41.75 12.18
C GLY A 196 9.03 42.79 11.15
N LYS A 197 10.17 42.60 10.48
CA LYS A 197 10.64 43.49 9.40
C LYS A 197 9.73 43.37 8.17
N PHE A 198 9.25 42.18 7.89
CA PHE A 198 8.20 41.96 6.89
C PHE A 198 6.86 41.76 7.58
N VAL A 199 5.92 42.68 7.35
CA VAL A 199 4.57 42.60 7.87
C VAL A 199 3.67 41.87 6.85
N CYS A 200 3.35 40.63 7.15
CA CYS A 200 2.42 39.86 6.33
C CYS A 200 1.02 40.48 6.34
N ARG A 201 0.33 40.45 5.21
CA ARG A 201 -1.04 40.95 5.10
C ARG A 201 -2.01 39.78 5.21
N PRO A 202 -3.05 39.88 6.07
CA PRO A 202 -4.04 38.82 6.16
C PRO A 202 -4.76 38.61 4.82
N TYR A 203 -4.85 37.35 4.39
CA TYR A 203 -5.55 37.00 3.16
C TYR A 203 -7.04 36.78 3.45
N ARG A 204 -7.89 37.79 3.17
CA ARG A 204 -9.34 37.81 3.49
C ARG A 204 -10.20 38.01 2.24
N ASN A 205 -9.88 37.38 1.14
CA ASN A 205 -10.61 37.56 -0.14
C ASN A 205 -11.59 36.39 -0.40
N PHE A 206 -12.68 36.29 0.37
CA PHE A 206 -13.71 35.30 0.09
C PHE A 206 -14.94 35.93 -0.57
N SER A 207 -15.40 35.32 -1.67
CA SER A 207 -16.59 35.75 -2.40
C SER A 207 -17.84 35.01 -1.94
N LEU A 208 -18.16 35.10 -0.64
CA LEU A 208 -19.41 34.57 -0.13
C LEU A 208 -20.62 35.41 -0.59
N PRO A 209 -21.80 34.82 -0.77
CA PRO A 209 -23.04 35.54 -0.97
C PRO A 209 -23.25 36.58 0.15
N LYS A 210 -23.80 37.76 -0.20
CA LYS A 210 -23.92 38.88 0.77
C LYS A 210 -24.61 38.47 2.08
N ASP A 211 -25.71 37.73 1.98
CA ASP A 211 -26.46 37.22 3.14
C ASP A 211 -25.61 36.29 4.02
N THR A 212 -24.85 35.39 3.43
CA THR A 212 -23.92 34.49 4.15
C THR A 212 -22.80 35.28 4.81
N LYS A 213 -22.24 36.26 4.10
CA LYS A 213 -21.15 37.10 4.62
C LYS A 213 -21.59 37.93 5.83
N GLU A 214 -22.82 38.49 5.84
CA GLU A 214 -23.36 39.23 6.98
C GLU A 214 -23.57 38.33 8.21
N LYS A 215 -24.07 37.09 8.01
CA LYS A 215 -24.25 36.11 9.08
C LYS A 215 -22.91 35.66 9.67
N VAL A 216 -21.94 35.34 8.82
CA VAL A 216 -20.57 34.98 9.25
C VAL A 216 -19.95 36.15 10.03
N ALA A 217 -20.04 37.39 9.52
CA ALA A 217 -19.49 38.56 10.21
C ALA A 217 -20.12 38.77 11.61
N ARG A 218 -21.43 38.49 11.76
CA ARG A 218 -22.09 38.53 13.07
C ARG A 218 -21.50 37.52 14.05
N LEU A 219 -21.26 36.27 13.60
CA LEU A 219 -20.64 35.24 14.45
C LEU A 219 -19.17 35.57 14.73
N THR A 220 -18.42 36.08 13.74
CA THR A 220 -17.02 36.52 13.90
C THR A 220 -16.91 37.60 14.98
N THR A 221 -17.80 38.62 14.95
CA THR A 221 -17.81 39.69 15.95
C THR A 221 -18.12 39.15 17.36
N ALA A 222 -19.02 38.17 17.50
CA ALA A 222 -19.31 37.53 18.76
C ALA A 222 -18.09 36.75 19.29
N ILE A 223 -17.38 36.01 18.41
CA ILE A 223 -16.13 35.30 18.78
C ILE A 223 -15.05 36.29 19.24
N GLU A 224 -14.85 37.39 18.49
CA GLU A 224 -13.87 38.43 18.85
C GLU A 224 -14.19 39.11 20.21
N ALA A 225 -15.45 39.25 20.55
CA ALA A 225 -15.89 39.80 21.84
C ALA A 225 -15.55 38.85 23.01
N GLU A 226 -15.75 37.55 22.84
CA GLU A 226 -15.43 36.55 23.86
C GLU A 226 -13.93 36.19 23.90
N HIS A 227 -13.25 36.25 22.75
CA HIS A 227 -11.84 35.85 22.57
C HIS A 227 -11.02 36.94 21.86
N PRO A 228 -10.75 38.12 22.48
CA PRO A 228 -10.14 39.28 21.82
C PRO A 228 -8.69 39.11 21.37
N HIS A 229 -8.08 37.97 21.67
CA HIS A 229 -6.68 37.64 21.27
C HIS A 229 -6.56 36.69 20.07
N LEU A 230 -7.68 36.32 19.46
CA LEU A 230 -7.70 35.42 18.29
C LEU A 230 -7.52 36.23 17.00
N ASN A 231 -6.47 35.94 16.24
CA ASN A 231 -6.21 36.61 14.97
C ASN A 231 -7.07 36.08 13.80
N ASN A 232 -7.83 35.00 14.00
CA ASN A 232 -8.52 34.21 12.96
C ASN A 232 -9.96 33.82 13.34
N ALA A 233 -10.66 34.76 14.01
CA ALA A 233 -12.06 34.54 14.43
C ALA A 233 -13.00 34.19 13.27
N GLU A 234 -12.78 34.72 12.07
CA GLU A 234 -13.57 34.40 10.87
C GLU A 234 -13.43 32.91 10.47
N TRP A 235 -12.22 32.36 10.52
CA TRP A 235 -12.00 30.93 10.26
C TRP A 235 -12.66 30.04 11.31
N ILE A 236 -12.60 30.44 12.59
CA ILE A 236 -13.29 29.75 13.68
C ILE A 236 -14.80 29.80 13.49
N ALA A 237 -15.36 30.94 13.04
CA ALA A 237 -16.78 31.06 12.70
C ALA A 237 -17.19 30.06 11.61
N PHE A 238 -16.38 29.92 10.55
CA PHE A 238 -16.62 28.91 9.51
C PHE A 238 -16.70 27.49 10.08
N ARG A 239 -15.75 27.12 10.95
CA ARG A 239 -15.69 25.79 11.56
C ARG A 239 -16.81 25.52 12.56
N LEU A 240 -17.24 26.52 13.30
CA LEU A 240 -18.41 26.40 14.18
C LEU A 240 -19.69 26.17 13.39
N ILE A 241 -19.86 26.88 12.24
CA ILE A 241 -21.00 26.69 11.33
C ILE A 241 -20.99 25.27 10.75
N GLU A 242 -19.81 24.72 10.42
CA GLU A 242 -19.62 23.35 9.92
C GLU A 242 -19.73 22.26 11.00
N ARG A 243 -19.90 22.64 12.27
CA ARG A 243 -19.96 21.75 13.42
C ARG A 243 -18.71 20.91 13.62
N ASP A 244 -17.52 21.48 13.33
CA ASP A 244 -16.24 20.82 13.57
C ASP A 244 -16.09 20.44 15.04
N PRO A 245 -15.96 19.14 15.40
CA PRO A 245 -15.99 18.71 16.80
C PRO A 245 -14.85 19.29 17.64
N SER A 246 -13.65 19.46 17.06
CA SER A 246 -12.48 19.96 17.79
C SER A 246 -12.59 21.45 18.08
N VAL A 247 -13.14 22.21 17.14
CA VAL A 247 -13.37 23.65 17.32
C VAL A 247 -14.56 23.89 18.27
N GLN A 248 -15.63 23.09 18.16
CA GLN A 248 -16.75 23.15 19.10
C GLN A 248 -16.31 22.89 20.55
N GLN A 249 -15.50 21.87 20.77
CA GLN A 249 -15.02 21.52 22.11
C GLN A 249 -14.22 22.65 22.77
N GLN A 250 -13.55 23.48 21.96
CA GLN A 250 -12.62 24.49 22.45
C GLN A 250 -13.21 25.90 22.53
N PHE A 251 -14.10 26.25 21.62
CA PHE A 251 -14.62 27.63 21.48
C PHE A 251 -16.13 27.74 21.62
N ALA A 252 -16.88 26.62 21.65
CA ALA A 252 -18.33 26.70 21.70
C ALA A 252 -18.83 27.00 23.13
N THR A 253 -19.13 28.26 23.39
CA THR A 253 -19.99 28.63 24.50
C THR A 253 -21.46 28.37 24.15
N PRO A 254 -22.38 28.28 25.11
CA PRO A 254 -23.81 28.11 24.82
C PRO A 254 -24.34 29.16 23.83
N GLU A 255 -23.87 30.41 23.95
CA GLU A 255 -24.30 31.53 23.09
C GLU A 255 -23.75 31.42 21.68
N LEU A 256 -22.44 31.12 21.53
CA LEU A 256 -21.81 30.94 20.22
C LEU A 256 -22.34 29.67 19.49
N SER A 257 -22.64 28.62 20.28
CA SER A 257 -23.22 27.38 19.71
C SER A 257 -24.64 27.63 19.19
N ALA A 258 -25.47 28.36 19.91
CA ALA A 258 -26.83 28.70 19.49
C ALA A 258 -26.83 29.59 18.23
N LEU A 259 -25.92 30.57 18.18
CA LEU A 259 -25.76 31.43 17.01
C LEU A 259 -25.22 30.69 15.79
N ALA A 260 -24.24 29.82 15.96
CA ALA A 260 -23.67 28.98 14.88
C ALA A 260 -24.74 28.02 14.33
N GLU A 261 -25.57 27.43 15.19
CA GLU A 261 -26.67 26.55 14.81
C GLU A 261 -27.77 27.29 14.04
N GLU A 262 -28.17 28.49 14.51
CA GLU A 262 -29.09 29.34 13.77
C GLU A 262 -28.58 29.65 12.37
N ILE A 263 -27.29 29.96 12.24
CA ILE A 263 -26.67 30.28 10.96
C ILE A 263 -26.58 29.04 10.09
N HIS A 264 -26.17 27.89 10.61
CA HIS A 264 -26.10 26.60 9.90
C HIS A 264 -27.45 26.21 9.28
N LEU A 265 -28.53 26.31 10.04
CA LEU A 265 -29.90 26.02 9.57
C LEU A 265 -30.36 26.97 8.45
N ASN A 266 -29.91 28.21 8.48
CA ASN A 266 -30.27 29.24 7.49
C ASN A 266 -29.42 29.21 6.20
N ILE A 267 -28.18 28.71 6.25
CA ILE A 267 -27.28 28.65 5.07
C ILE A 267 -27.45 27.33 4.29
N GLY A 268 -27.92 26.26 4.97
CA GLY A 268 -28.11 24.94 4.38
C GLY A 268 -26.81 24.10 4.32
N HIS A 269 -26.97 22.83 3.92
CA HIS A 269 -25.88 21.83 3.94
C HIS A 269 -24.74 22.06 2.94
N ASN A 270 -24.87 23.02 2.01
CA ASN A 270 -23.89 23.24 0.93
C ASN A 270 -22.85 24.32 1.24
N PHE A 271 -22.72 24.78 2.49
CA PHE A 271 -21.77 25.84 2.86
C PHE A 271 -20.31 25.44 2.63
N HIS A 272 -19.95 24.23 3.04
CA HIS A 272 -18.61 23.68 2.83
C HIS A 272 -18.23 23.65 1.34
N ASP A 273 -19.13 23.15 0.51
CA ASP A 273 -18.90 23.03 -0.93
C ASP A 273 -18.71 24.41 -1.58
N GLN A 274 -19.52 25.39 -1.21
CA GLN A 274 -19.41 26.77 -1.72
C GLN A 274 -18.10 27.43 -1.29
N TRP A 275 -17.67 27.22 -0.04
CA TRP A 275 -16.41 27.75 0.47
C TRP A 275 -15.21 27.11 -0.22
N MET A 276 -15.23 25.80 -0.42
CA MET A 276 -14.18 25.10 -1.13
C MET A 276 -14.14 25.48 -2.61
N GLU A 277 -15.29 25.63 -3.26
CA GLU A 277 -15.39 26.09 -4.66
C GLU A 277 -14.75 27.47 -4.84
N ASP A 278 -15.02 28.40 -3.92
CA ASP A 278 -14.42 29.75 -3.95
C ASP A 278 -12.89 29.69 -3.79
N ILE A 279 -12.37 28.84 -2.91
CA ILE A 279 -10.91 28.63 -2.78
C ILE A 279 -10.31 28.13 -4.09
N TYR A 280 -10.95 27.19 -4.78
CA TYR A 280 -10.49 26.68 -6.08
C TYR A 280 -10.50 27.77 -7.17
N ILE A 281 -11.58 28.56 -7.27
CA ILE A 281 -11.68 29.68 -8.21
C ILE A 281 -10.58 30.71 -7.96
N GLN A 282 -10.29 31.01 -6.71
CA GLN A 282 -9.23 31.95 -6.36
C GLN A 282 -7.84 31.38 -6.66
N ALA A 283 -7.60 30.09 -6.39
CA ALA A 283 -6.37 29.41 -6.72
C ALA A 283 -6.09 29.46 -8.23
N GLU A 284 -7.09 29.13 -9.05
CA GLU A 284 -7.02 29.21 -10.52
C GLU A 284 -6.70 30.64 -10.99
N ARG A 285 -7.40 31.64 -10.44
CA ARG A 285 -7.20 33.04 -10.79
C ARG A 285 -5.79 33.54 -10.45
N ILE A 286 -5.27 33.22 -9.26
CA ILE A 286 -3.92 33.60 -8.86
C ILE A 286 -2.90 32.92 -9.77
N CYS A 287 -3.06 31.62 -10.03
CA CYS A 287 -2.14 30.88 -10.87
C CYS A 287 -2.16 31.35 -12.32
N SER A 288 -3.31 31.70 -12.89
CA SER A 288 -3.40 32.23 -14.26
C SER A 288 -2.69 33.57 -14.44
N GLU A 289 -2.55 34.39 -13.37
CA GLU A 289 -1.83 35.66 -13.39
C GLU A 289 -0.30 35.48 -13.17
N VAL A 290 0.11 34.41 -12.51
CA VAL A 290 1.49 34.22 -12.03
C VAL A 290 2.27 33.21 -12.86
N VAL A 291 1.59 32.21 -13.42
CA VAL A 291 2.20 31.12 -14.18
C VAL A 291 2.11 31.45 -15.67
N SER A 292 3.26 31.66 -16.31
CA SER A 292 3.35 31.81 -17.75
C SER A 292 3.83 30.49 -18.36
N GLN A 293 2.99 29.86 -19.16
CA GLN A 293 3.43 28.76 -20.02
C GLN A 293 3.62 29.31 -21.43
N PRO A 294 4.74 29.02 -22.11
CA PRO A 294 4.89 29.42 -23.51
C PRO A 294 3.78 28.75 -24.32
N GLY A 295 3.04 29.58 -25.05
CA GLY A 295 1.78 29.32 -25.70
C GLY A 295 1.63 27.98 -26.43
N GLU A 296 0.40 27.60 -26.68
CA GLU A 296 -0.16 26.34 -27.24
C GLU A 296 0.44 25.77 -28.55
N GLY A 297 1.60 26.26 -28.99
CA GLY A 297 2.34 25.76 -30.16
C GLY A 297 3.49 24.77 -29.84
N GLY A 298 3.82 24.53 -28.58
CA GLY A 298 4.86 23.57 -28.16
C GLY A 298 4.35 22.14 -28.18
N GLN A 299 5.14 21.21 -28.73
CA GLN A 299 4.85 19.77 -28.62
C GLN A 299 4.66 19.42 -27.14
N LEU A 300 3.51 18.83 -26.80
CA LEU A 300 3.25 18.31 -25.45
C LEU A 300 4.44 17.49 -24.97
N PRO A 301 4.92 17.70 -23.73
CA PRO A 301 5.99 16.88 -23.14
C PRO A 301 5.68 15.39 -23.33
N LEU A 302 6.70 14.57 -23.54
CA LEU A 302 6.55 13.12 -23.73
C LEU A 302 5.74 12.48 -22.60
N ASP A 303 5.94 12.96 -21.37
CA ASP A 303 5.23 12.51 -20.18
C ASP A 303 3.72 12.69 -20.28
N VAL A 304 3.27 13.85 -20.75
CA VAL A 304 1.84 14.15 -20.95
C VAL A 304 1.25 13.31 -22.08
N LYS A 305 2.02 13.06 -23.15
CA LYS A 305 1.57 12.18 -24.24
C LYS A 305 1.44 10.73 -23.77
N LEU A 306 2.41 10.25 -22.99
CA LEU A 306 2.39 8.91 -22.40
C LEU A 306 1.22 8.77 -21.43
N ASP A 307 1.01 9.75 -20.55
CA ASP A 307 -0.10 9.73 -19.60
C ASP A 307 -1.44 9.68 -20.32
N ARG A 308 -1.61 10.48 -21.37
CA ARG A 308 -2.85 10.47 -22.17
C ARG A 308 -3.18 9.10 -22.79
N ILE A 309 -2.15 8.32 -23.12
CA ILE A 309 -2.32 6.97 -23.68
C ILE A 309 -2.54 5.96 -22.56
N LEU A 310 -1.69 5.98 -21.50
CA LEU A 310 -1.68 5.00 -20.43
C LEU A 310 -2.88 5.15 -19.47
N THR A 311 -3.40 6.36 -19.32
CA THR A 311 -4.60 6.64 -18.50
C THR A 311 -5.88 6.76 -19.32
N HIS A 312 -5.82 6.45 -20.63
CA HIS A 312 -6.99 6.50 -21.48
C HIS A 312 -8.00 5.43 -21.09
N ARG A 313 -9.28 5.83 -20.94
CA ARG A 313 -10.38 4.95 -20.46
C ARG A 313 -10.49 3.62 -21.22
N PHE A 314 -10.17 3.59 -22.51
CA PHE A 314 -10.25 2.39 -23.35
C PHE A 314 -8.87 1.76 -23.56
N TRP A 315 -7.86 2.52 -23.98
CA TRP A 315 -6.53 2.00 -24.32
C TRP A 315 -5.68 1.65 -23.08
N GLY A 316 -5.94 2.27 -21.93
CA GLY A 316 -5.20 2.00 -20.70
C GLY A 316 -5.28 0.53 -20.26
N PHE A 317 -6.47 -0.10 -20.37
CA PHE A 317 -6.67 -1.50 -19.97
C PHE A 317 -5.91 -2.51 -20.86
N PRO A 318 -6.01 -2.48 -22.21
CA PRO A 318 -5.22 -3.38 -23.07
C PRO A 318 -3.71 -3.24 -22.87
N ILE A 319 -3.20 -2.02 -22.72
CA ILE A 319 -1.77 -1.77 -22.47
C ILE A 319 -1.36 -2.34 -21.12
N MET A 320 -2.16 -2.15 -20.10
CA MET A 320 -1.93 -2.70 -18.76
C MET A 320 -1.86 -4.23 -18.79
N ILE A 321 -2.83 -4.88 -19.45
CA ILE A 321 -2.86 -6.34 -19.59
C ILE A 321 -1.65 -6.83 -20.39
N ALA A 322 -1.32 -6.19 -21.51
CA ALA A 322 -0.19 -6.57 -22.35
C ALA A 322 1.15 -6.46 -21.60
N LEU A 323 1.37 -5.36 -20.86
CA LEU A 323 2.60 -5.15 -20.11
C LEU A 323 2.72 -6.14 -18.94
N LEU A 324 1.64 -6.35 -18.18
CA LEU A 324 1.61 -7.31 -17.08
C LEU A 324 1.83 -8.73 -17.61
N SER A 325 1.18 -9.11 -18.73
CA SER A 325 1.38 -10.40 -19.39
C SER A 325 2.82 -10.57 -19.88
N GLY A 326 3.46 -9.51 -20.38
CA GLY A 326 4.88 -9.50 -20.77
C GLY A 326 5.81 -9.77 -19.58
N VAL A 327 5.56 -9.12 -18.43
CA VAL A 327 6.33 -9.37 -17.20
C VAL A 327 6.16 -10.82 -16.74
N PHE A 328 4.94 -11.35 -16.71
CA PHE A 328 4.70 -12.75 -16.32
C PHE A 328 5.31 -13.73 -17.32
N TRP A 329 5.16 -13.48 -18.62
CA TRP A 329 5.77 -14.32 -19.63
C TRP A 329 7.30 -14.38 -19.47
N LEU A 330 7.94 -13.22 -19.30
CA LEU A 330 9.39 -13.15 -19.09
C LEU A 330 9.80 -13.84 -17.77
N THR A 331 9.00 -13.71 -16.73
CA THR A 331 9.25 -14.38 -15.44
C THR A 331 9.17 -15.90 -15.57
N ILE A 332 8.11 -16.42 -16.19
CA ILE A 332 7.89 -17.86 -16.32
C ILE A 332 8.92 -18.49 -17.27
N VAL A 333 9.03 -17.95 -18.49
CA VAL A 333 9.94 -18.50 -19.51
C VAL A 333 11.40 -18.28 -19.13
N GLY A 334 11.72 -17.08 -18.61
CA GLY A 334 13.08 -16.74 -18.19
C GLY A 334 13.57 -17.53 -16.98
N ALA A 335 12.67 -17.96 -16.10
CA ALA A 335 13.02 -18.76 -14.93
C ALA A 335 13.24 -20.23 -15.23
N ASN A 336 12.69 -20.78 -16.31
CA ASN A 336 12.74 -22.22 -16.60
C ASN A 336 14.17 -22.74 -16.64
N TYR A 337 15.06 -22.09 -17.38
CA TYR A 337 16.45 -22.54 -17.53
C TYR A 337 17.24 -22.47 -16.21
N PRO A 338 17.24 -21.34 -15.46
CA PRO A 338 17.88 -21.29 -14.14
C PRO A 338 17.26 -22.25 -13.12
N SER A 339 15.94 -22.50 -13.18
CA SER A 339 15.26 -23.43 -12.27
C SER A 339 15.71 -24.87 -12.53
N SER A 340 15.72 -25.31 -13.78
CA SER A 340 16.19 -26.67 -14.12
C SER A 340 17.70 -26.87 -13.85
N TRP A 341 18.51 -25.83 -14.00
CA TRP A 341 19.91 -25.87 -13.60
C TRP A 341 20.08 -26.02 -12.08
N LEU A 342 19.35 -25.24 -11.30
CA LEU A 342 19.35 -25.36 -9.83
C LEU A 342 18.81 -26.70 -9.36
N ASP A 343 17.78 -27.21 -10.02
CA ASP A 343 17.22 -28.53 -9.73
C ASP A 343 18.23 -29.62 -9.98
N SER A 344 18.87 -29.63 -11.14
CA SER A 344 19.95 -30.55 -11.45
C SER A 344 21.11 -30.49 -10.44
N LEU A 345 21.44 -29.29 -9.94
CA LEU A 345 22.51 -29.09 -8.97
C LEU A 345 22.10 -29.54 -7.56
N LEU A 346 20.94 -29.10 -7.07
CA LEU A 346 20.53 -29.34 -5.68
C LEU A 346 19.87 -30.72 -5.52
N VAL A 347 18.97 -31.08 -6.43
CA VAL A 347 18.25 -32.35 -6.37
C VAL A 347 19.01 -33.44 -7.12
N GLY A 348 19.42 -33.22 -8.35
CA GLY A 348 20.09 -34.24 -9.18
C GLY A 348 21.47 -34.65 -8.65
N TRP A 349 22.29 -33.71 -8.18
CA TRP A 349 23.64 -33.97 -7.66
C TRP A 349 23.74 -33.87 -6.14
N GLY A 350 23.19 -32.86 -5.54
CA GLY A 350 23.32 -32.60 -4.10
C GLY A 350 22.63 -33.65 -3.24
N HIS A 351 21.41 -34.08 -3.59
CA HIS A 351 20.69 -35.10 -2.86
C HIS A 351 21.39 -36.47 -2.82
N PRO A 352 21.81 -37.07 -3.94
CA PRO A 352 22.59 -38.33 -3.92
C PRO A 352 23.94 -38.20 -3.22
N PHE A 353 24.62 -37.06 -3.35
CA PHE A 353 25.88 -36.80 -2.66
C PHE A 353 25.70 -36.79 -1.13
N LEU A 354 24.69 -36.09 -0.61
CA LEU A 354 24.39 -36.08 0.82
C LEU A 354 23.97 -37.46 1.33
N ARG A 355 23.16 -38.19 0.57
CA ARG A 355 22.73 -39.53 0.94
C ARG A 355 23.96 -40.47 1.06
N HIS A 356 24.85 -40.44 0.08
CA HIS A 356 26.10 -41.20 0.12
C HIS A 356 26.99 -40.79 1.31
N LEU A 357 27.05 -39.50 1.65
CA LEU A 357 27.83 -39.01 2.78
C LEU A 357 27.28 -39.57 4.13
N PHE A 358 25.95 -39.59 4.28
CA PHE A 358 25.29 -40.16 5.46
C PHE A 358 25.48 -41.69 5.56
N GLU A 359 25.44 -42.40 4.42
CA GLU A 359 25.72 -43.83 4.31
C GLU A 359 27.19 -44.13 4.73
N MET A 360 28.15 -43.36 4.21
CA MET A 360 29.57 -43.47 4.62
C MET A 360 29.80 -43.18 6.12
N ALA A 361 29.01 -42.27 6.68
CA ALA A 361 29.06 -41.95 8.11
C ALA A 361 28.42 -43.05 8.99
N GLY A 362 27.85 -44.11 8.41
CA GLY A 362 27.17 -45.18 9.12
C GLY A 362 25.87 -44.74 9.81
N SER A 363 25.23 -43.69 9.27
CA SER A 363 23.98 -43.17 9.84
C SER A 363 22.83 -44.18 9.68
N PRO A 364 21.94 -44.31 10.69
CA PRO A 364 20.74 -45.15 10.56
C PRO A 364 19.88 -44.67 9.38
N GLU A 365 19.26 -45.61 8.65
CA GLU A 365 18.47 -45.30 7.44
C GLU A 365 17.30 -44.31 7.71
N TRP A 366 16.64 -44.43 8.87
CA TRP A 366 15.60 -43.50 9.28
C TRP A 366 16.10 -42.05 9.43
N LEU A 367 17.34 -41.86 9.91
CA LEU A 367 17.92 -40.53 10.07
C LEU A 367 18.32 -39.95 8.70
N THR A 368 18.91 -40.78 7.85
CA THR A 368 19.22 -40.40 6.46
C THR A 368 17.97 -40.01 5.70
N GLY A 369 16.91 -40.80 5.77
CA GLY A 369 15.63 -40.53 5.17
C GLY A 369 14.99 -39.24 5.71
N PHE A 370 14.97 -39.06 7.06
CA PHE A 370 14.41 -37.85 7.63
C PHE A 370 15.16 -36.57 7.24
N VAL A 371 16.50 -36.60 7.30
CA VAL A 371 17.32 -35.39 7.05
C VAL A 371 17.48 -35.13 5.57
N VAL A 372 17.80 -36.18 4.76
CA VAL A 372 18.13 -36.02 3.36
C VAL A 372 16.89 -36.07 2.48
N ASP A 373 16.04 -37.11 2.63
CA ASP A 373 14.86 -37.29 1.77
C ASP A 373 13.66 -36.44 2.25
N GLY A 374 13.61 -36.08 3.54
CA GLY A 374 12.57 -35.18 4.08
C GLY A 374 12.99 -33.70 4.03
N VAL A 375 13.90 -33.32 4.94
CA VAL A 375 14.24 -31.91 5.18
C VAL A 375 14.99 -31.29 3.99
N TYR A 376 16.12 -31.89 3.58
CA TYR A 376 16.96 -31.33 2.53
C TYR A 376 16.25 -31.26 1.18
N LEU A 377 15.59 -32.34 0.79
CA LEU A 377 14.92 -32.42 -0.52
C LEU A 377 13.81 -31.39 -0.67
N SER A 378 13.03 -31.17 0.40
CA SER A 378 12.00 -30.11 0.39
C SER A 378 12.61 -28.72 0.32
N MET A 379 13.73 -28.47 1.00
CA MET A 379 14.45 -27.19 0.89
C MET A 379 15.01 -26.99 -0.51
N ALA A 380 15.67 -28.01 -1.07
CA ALA A 380 16.30 -27.97 -2.40
C ALA A 380 15.25 -27.67 -3.49
N TRP A 381 14.10 -28.33 -3.42
CA TRP A 381 12.96 -28.10 -4.32
C TRP A 381 12.43 -26.67 -4.22
N VAL A 382 12.16 -26.17 -3.01
CA VAL A 382 11.67 -24.80 -2.83
C VAL A 382 12.67 -23.77 -3.36
N VAL A 383 13.97 -23.97 -3.15
CA VAL A 383 15.00 -23.07 -3.68
C VAL A 383 15.05 -23.11 -5.20
N SER A 384 15.05 -24.28 -5.82
CA SER A 384 15.16 -24.44 -7.27
C SER A 384 13.95 -23.83 -8.01
N VAL A 385 12.75 -23.99 -7.46
CA VAL A 385 11.51 -23.52 -8.10
C VAL A 385 11.20 -22.06 -7.79
N MET A 386 11.52 -21.55 -6.58
CA MET A 386 11.15 -20.18 -6.17
C MET A 386 12.21 -19.12 -6.51
N LEU A 387 13.50 -19.43 -6.34
CA LEU A 387 14.55 -18.40 -6.47
C LEU A 387 14.59 -17.75 -7.86
N PRO A 388 14.60 -18.49 -8.98
CA PRO A 388 14.74 -17.87 -10.31
C PRO A 388 13.55 -16.99 -10.72
N PRO A 389 12.28 -17.44 -10.58
CA PRO A 389 11.15 -16.56 -10.87
C PRO A 389 11.13 -15.29 -10.02
N MET A 390 11.45 -15.39 -8.72
CA MET A 390 11.50 -14.23 -7.84
C MET A 390 12.62 -13.26 -8.19
N ALA A 391 13.79 -13.79 -8.58
CA ALA A 391 14.95 -13.00 -9.00
C ALA A 391 14.70 -12.22 -10.32
N ILE A 392 13.75 -12.66 -11.14
CA ILE A 392 13.34 -11.97 -12.37
C ILE A 392 12.17 -11.02 -12.07
N PHE A 393 11.14 -11.49 -11.38
CA PHE A 393 9.90 -10.75 -11.15
C PHE A 393 10.12 -9.48 -10.30
N PHE A 394 10.81 -9.60 -9.15
CA PHE A 394 10.95 -8.45 -8.26
C PHE A 394 11.72 -7.28 -8.88
N PRO A 395 12.87 -7.47 -9.54
CA PRO A 395 13.53 -6.38 -10.24
C PRO A 395 12.67 -5.73 -11.32
N LEU A 396 12.01 -6.54 -12.16
CA LEU A 396 11.14 -6.01 -13.23
C LEU A 396 10.00 -5.19 -12.66
N PHE A 397 9.35 -5.70 -11.63
CA PHE A 397 8.23 -5.00 -11.00
C PHE A 397 8.66 -3.72 -10.30
N THR A 398 9.81 -3.74 -9.61
CA THR A 398 10.37 -2.54 -8.98
C THR A 398 10.80 -1.50 -10.01
N LEU A 399 11.34 -1.93 -11.16
CA LEU A 399 11.65 -1.00 -12.27
C LEU A 399 10.38 -0.32 -12.80
N LEU A 400 9.26 -1.04 -12.93
CA LEU A 400 7.97 -0.46 -13.32
C LEU A 400 7.43 0.50 -12.26
N GLU A 401 7.67 0.21 -10.98
CA GLU A 401 7.34 1.08 -9.85
C GLU A 401 8.15 2.37 -9.91
N ASP A 402 9.48 2.28 -10.00
CA ASP A 402 10.41 3.41 -10.07
C ASP A 402 10.16 4.29 -11.29
N PHE A 403 9.85 3.68 -12.43
CA PHE A 403 9.46 4.40 -13.66
C PHE A 403 8.14 5.17 -13.49
N GLY A 404 7.34 4.85 -12.48
CA GLY A 404 6.05 5.50 -12.21
C GLY A 404 4.87 4.90 -12.98
N TYR A 405 5.01 3.71 -13.57
CA TYR A 405 3.92 3.07 -14.30
C TYR A 405 2.81 2.53 -13.38
N LEU A 406 3.17 1.98 -12.22
CA LEU A 406 2.19 1.39 -11.30
C LEU A 406 1.12 2.38 -10.79
N PRO A 407 1.42 3.66 -10.48
CA PRO A 407 0.39 4.65 -10.19
C PRO A 407 -0.65 4.83 -11.31
N ARG A 408 -0.26 4.66 -12.60
CA ARG A 408 -1.19 4.73 -13.74
C ARG A 408 -2.13 3.53 -13.79
N VAL A 409 -1.62 2.35 -13.41
CA VAL A 409 -2.46 1.14 -13.23
C VAL A 409 -3.48 1.37 -12.11
N ALA A 410 -3.05 1.90 -10.97
CA ALA A 410 -3.93 2.23 -9.87
C ALA A 410 -5.00 3.26 -10.26
N PHE A 411 -4.64 4.27 -11.02
CA PHE A 411 -5.57 5.28 -11.54
C PHE A 411 -6.65 4.66 -12.43
N ASN A 412 -6.28 3.79 -13.37
CA ASN A 412 -7.24 3.14 -14.26
C ASN A 412 -8.22 2.23 -13.52
N LEU A 413 -7.82 1.63 -12.41
CA LEU A 413 -8.62 0.70 -11.63
C LEU A 413 -9.36 1.37 -10.45
N ASP A 414 -9.06 2.63 -10.13
CA ASP A 414 -9.57 3.33 -8.94
C ASP A 414 -11.10 3.30 -8.86
N GLU A 415 -11.79 3.61 -9.95
CA GLU A 415 -13.25 3.63 -9.99
C GLU A 415 -13.87 2.24 -9.69
N LEU A 416 -13.23 1.15 -10.15
CA LEU A 416 -13.67 -0.22 -9.88
C LEU A 416 -13.50 -0.59 -8.40
N PHE A 417 -12.34 -0.26 -7.83
CA PHE A 417 -12.07 -0.50 -6.41
C PHE A 417 -12.96 0.35 -5.51
N ARG A 418 -13.16 1.62 -5.85
CA ARG A 418 -14.01 2.53 -5.09
C ARG A 418 -15.46 2.07 -5.02
N ARG A 419 -16.02 1.54 -6.11
CA ARG A 419 -17.37 0.92 -6.11
C ARG A 419 -17.46 -0.31 -5.21
N SER A 420 -16.37 -1.04 -5.01
CA SER A 420 -16.29 -2.16 -4.07
C SER A 420 -16.01 -1.76 -2.62
N GLY A 421 -15.96 -0.46 -2.31
CA GLY A 421 -15.66 0.06 -0.96
C GLY A 421 -14.20 -0.04 -0.54
N ALA A 422 -13.30 -0.14 -1.53
CA ALA A 422 -11.86 -0.21 -1.36
C ALA A 422 -11.17 0.96 -2.07
N HIS A 423 -9.87 1.13 -1.86
CA HIS A 423 -9.07 2.20 -2.43
C HIS A 423 -8.39 1.77 -3.74
N GLY A 424 -8.24 2.67 -4.72
CA GLY A 424 -7.55 2.38 -5.99
C GLY A 424 -6.11 1.92 -5.85
N LYS A 425 -5.38 2.34 -4.81
CA LYS A 425 -4.06 1.81 -4.47
C LYS A 425 -4.06 0.29 -4.21
N GLN A 426 -5.22 -0.34 -3.93
CA GLN A 426 -5.34 -1.79 -3.82
C GLN A 426 -4.99 -2.52 -5.13
N ALA A 427 -5.12 -1.85 -6.28
CA ALA A 427 -4.65 -2.39 -7.55
C ALA A 427 -3.15 -2.71 -7.55
N LEU A 428 -2.35 -1.93 -6.84
CA LEU A 428 -0.91 -2.17 -6.68
C LEU A 428 -0.65 -3.40 -5.83
N THR A 429 -1.37 -3.55 -4.71
CA THR A 429 -1.23 -4.72 -3.84
C THR A 429 -1.65 -5.99 -4.59
N MET A 430 -2.71 -5.93 -5.39
CA MET A 430 -3.17 -7.01 -6.25
C MET A 430 -2.10 -7.38 -7.28
N SER A 431 -1.56 -6.40 -8.00
CA SER A 431 -0.54 -6.64 -9.03
C SER A 431 0.73 -7.29 -8.44
N MET A 432 1.16 -6.83 -7.24
CA MET A 432 2.24 -7.47 -6.50
C MET A 432 1.87 -8.88 -6.02
N GLY A 433 0.61 -9.09 -5.63
CA GLY A 433 0.06 -10.37 -5.19
C GLY A 433 0.12 -11.46 -6.25
N PHE A 434 -0.05 -11.12 -7.53
CA PHE A 434 0.14 -12.06 -8.64
C PHE A 434 1.57 -12.60 -8.75
N GLY A 435 2.57 -11.83 -8.33
CA GLY A 435 3.93 -12.33 -8.20
C GLY A 435 4.13 -13.09 -6.90
N CYS A 436 3.86 -12.44 -5.77
CA CYS A 436 3.99 -13.02 -4.43
C CYS A 436 3.01 -12.36 -3.46
N ASN A 437 2.13 -13.15 -2.83
CA ASN A 437 1.14 -12.64 -1.87
C ASN A 437 1.80 -11.94 -0.68
N ALA A 438 2.94 -12.42 -0.18
CA ALA A 438 3.66 -11.76 0.90
C ALA A 438 4.17 -10.36 0.50
N ALA A 439 4.64 -10.20 -0.75
CA ALA A 439 5.03 -8.90 -1.29
C ALA A 439 3.82 -7.97 -1.46
N GLY A 440 2.68 -8.51 -1.94
CA GLY A 440 1.41 -7.77 -2.01
C GLY A 440 0.96 -7.25 -0.65
N VAL A 441 1.07 -8.05 0.41
CA VAL A 441 0.77 -7.63 1.79
C VAL A 441 1.67 -6.47 2.25
N VAL A 442 2.98 -6.55 1.99
CA VAL A 442 3.91 -5.45 2.34
C VAL A 442 3.60 -4.18 1.55
N SER A 443 3.25 -4.31 0.27
CA SER A 443 2.91 -3.16 -0.57
C SER A 443 1.64 -2.43 -0.12
N ALA A 444 0.78 -3.07 0.69
CA ALA A 444 -0.40 -2.43 1.26
C ALA A 444 -0.09 -1.25 2.20
N ARG A 445 1.18 -1.09 2.62
CA ARG A 445 1.65 0.07 3.40
C ARG A 445 1.43 1.41 2.70
N ILE A 446 1.31 1.41 1.36
CA ILE A 446 1.05 2.62 0.59
C ILE A 446 -0.38 3.14 0.75
N ILE A 447 -1.27 2.33 1.34
CA ILE A 447 -2.65 2.70 1.64
C ILE A 447 -2.69 3.38 3.01
N ASP A 448 -3.09 4.63 3.03
CA ASP A 448 -3.03 5.49 4.21
C ASP A 448 -4.08 5.09 5.25
N SER A 449 -5.31 4.79 4.80
CA SER A 449 -6.41 4.35 5.66
C SER A 449 -6.17 2.95 6.23
N ASN A 450 -6.15 2.82 7.57
CA ASN A 450 -5.99 1.54 8.25
C ASN A 450 -7.09 0.53 7.87
N ARG A 451 -8.33 1.01 7.69
CA ARG A 451 -9.48 0.20 7.26
C ARG A 451 -9.27 -0.38 5.86
N GLU A 452 -8.93 0.46 4.90
CA GLU A 452 -8.73 0.07 3.50
C GLU A 452 -7.48 -0.80 3.34
N ARG A 453 -6.44 -0.52 4.11
CA ARG A 453 -5.23 -1.36 4.19
C ARG A 453 -5.55 -2.76 4.68
N LEU A 454 -6.40 -2.90 5.71
CA LEU A 454 -6.86 -4.22 6.19
C LEU A 454 -7.66 -4.96 5.12
N ILE A 455 -8.58 -4.29 4.42
CA ILE A 455 -9.33 -4.89 3.31
C ILE A 455 -8.36 -5.38 2.23
N ALA A 456 -7.41 -4.56 1.82
CA ALA A 456 -6.40 -4.91 0.82
C ALA A 456 -5.56 -6.12 1.24
N ILE A 457 -5.10 -6.18 2.48
CA ILE A 457 -4.31 -7.30 3.01
C ILE A 457 -5.12 -8.60 3.03
N ILE A 458 -6.37 -8.56 3.53
CA ILE A 458 -7.23 -9.76 3.63
C ILE A 458 -7.56 -10.30 2.24
N THR A 459 -7.87 -9.42 1.29
CA THR A 459 -8.31 -9.83 -0.05
C THR A 459 -7.18 -10.10 -1.03
N ASN A 460 -5.94 -9.74 -0.69
CA ASN A 460 -4.76 -9.98 -1.55
C ASN A 460 -4.54 -11.48 -1.86
N ASN A 461 -4.99 -12.39 -0.99
CA ASN A 461 -4.85 -13.84 -1.19
C ASN A 461 -5.61 -14.38 -2.41
N PHE A 462 -6.60 -13.66 -2.95
CA PHE A 462 -7.32 -14.04 -4.17
C PHE A 462 -6.52 -13.77 -5.44
N SER A 463 -5.37 -13.10 -5.36
CA SER A 463 -4.40 -13.01 -6.46
C SER A 463 -3.62 -14.32 -6.57
N LEU A 464 -3.59 -14.91 -7.76
CA LEU A 464 -2.80 -16.11 -8.05
C LEU A 464 -1.30 -15.78 -7.98
N CYS A 465 -0.63 -16.20 -6.91
CA CYS A 465 0.82 -16.01 -6.80
C CYS A 465 1.59 -16.99 -7.69
N ASN A 466 2.89 -16.70 -7.88
CA ASN A 466 3.76 -17.50 -8.73
C ASN A 466 3.76 -18.99 -8.38
N GLY A 467 3.70 -19.36 -7.12
CA GLY A 467 3.65 -20.75 -6.67
C GLY A 467 2.34 -21.50 -6.98
N ARG A 468 1.28 -20.78 -7.35
CA ARG A 468 -0.01 -21.39 -7.75
C ARG A 468 -0.13 -21.57 -9.27
N TRP A 469 0.63 -20.82 -10.08
CA TRP A 469 0.55 -20.88 -11.52
C TRP A 469 0.88 -22.27 -12.10
N PRO A 470 1.97 -22.96 -11.68
CA PRO A 470 2.28 -24.29 -12.20
C PRO A 470 1.13 -25.28 -12.04
N THR A 471 0.49 -25.29 -10.86
CA THR A 471 -0.69 -26.14 -10.59
C THR A 471 -1.85 -25.83 -11.54
N GLN A 472 -2.15 -24.54 -11.77
CA GLN A 472 -3.22 -24.11 -12.67
C GLN A 472 -2.95 -24.52 -14.12
N ILE A 473 -1.73 -24.31 -14.60
CA ILE A 473 -1.33 -24.64 -15.98
C ILE A 473 -1.35 -26.15 -16.18
N LEU A 474 -0.77 -26.91 -15.25
CA LEU A 474 -0.75 -28.37 -15.32
C LEU A 474 -2.16 -28.97 -15.43
N LEU A 475 -3.06 -28.56 -14.53
CA LEU A 475 -4.43 -29.08 -14.50
C LEU A 475 -5.24 -28.65 -15.73
N ALA A 476 -5.09 -27.41 -16.16
CA ALA A 476 -5.74 -26.92 -17.37
C ALA A 476 -5.27 -27.67 -18.62
N THR A 477 -3.99 -27.99 -18.71
CA THR A 477 -3.43 -28.72 -19.86
C THR A 477 -3.80 -30.20 -19.84
N LEU A 478 -3.61 -30.89 -18.70
CA LEU A 478 -3.77 -32.34 -18.62
C LEU A 478 -5.24 -32.78 -18.61
N PHE A 479 -6.15 -32.01 -18.01
CA PHE A 479 -7.55 -32.42 -17.86
C PHE A 479 -8.51 -31.58 -18.70
N VAL A 480 -8.45 -30.24 -18.62
CA VAL A 480 -9.39 -29.38 -19.33
C VAL A 480 -9.10 -29.36 -20.84
N GLY A 481 -7.83 -29.23 -21.20
CA GLY A 481 -7.38 -29.29 -22.59
C GLY A 481 -7.54 -30.68 -23.22
N ALA A 482 -7.37 -31.74 -22.43
CA ALA A 482 -7.56 -33.11 -22.93
C ALA A 482 -9.04 -33.48 -23.15
N ALA A 483 -9.97 -32.75 -22.56
CA ALA A 483 -11.42 -32.97 -22.74
C ALA A 483 -11.97 -32.50 -24.10
N VAL A 484 -11.15 -31.81 -24.90
CA VAL A 484 -11.52 -31.25 -26.21
C VAL A 484 -10.60 -31.76 -27.31
N PRO A 485 -10.99 -31.67 -28.62
CA PRO A 485 -10.12 -32.06 -29.75
C PRO A 485 -8.77 -31.35 -29.69
N LYS A 486 -7.69 -32.07 -30.10
CA LYS A 486 -6.29 -31.58 -30.03
C LYS A 486 -6.08 -30.19 -30.63
N GLU A 487 -6.82 -29.83 -31.68
CA GLU A 487 -6.74 -28.51 -32.35
C GLU A 487 -7.09 -27.35 -31.42
N TYR A 488 -7.99 -27.54 -30.45
CA TYR A 488 -8.47 -26.53 -29.53
C TYR A 488 -7.89 -26.67 -28.11
N SER A 489 -7.16 -27.75 -27.83
CA SER A 489 -6.66 -28.12 -26.50
C SER A 489 -5.92 -26.97 -25.82
N SER A 490 -4.93 -26.35 -26.49
CA SER A 490 -4.13 -25.27 -25.95
C SER A 490 -4.96 -24.00 -25.71
N VAL A 491 -5.88 -23.69 -26.62
CA VAL A 491 -6.74 -22.51 -26.50
C VAL A 491 -7.69 -22.64 -25.31
N VAL A 492 -8.28 -23.81 -25.13
CA VAL A 492 -9.21 -24.10 -24.03
C VAL A 492 -8.47 -24.13 -22.68
N ALA A 493 -7.26 -24.70 -22.64
CA ALA A 493 -6.42 -24.67 -21.44
C ALA A 493 -6.08 -23.22 -21.01
N ILE A 494 -5.66 -22.39 -21.96
CA ILE A 494 -5.37 -20.96 -21.70
C ILE A 494 -6.65 -20.24 -21.23
N ALA A 495 -7.78 -20.47 -21.90
CA ALA A 495 -9.05 -19.86 -21.52
C ALA A 495 -9.50 -20.28 -20.11
N ALA A 496 -9.29 -21.54 -19.70
CA ALA A 496 -9.58 -22.01 -18.36
C ALA A 496 -8.73 -21.31 -17.29
N VAL A 497 -7.42 -21.17 -17.53
CA VAL A 497 -6.53 -20.44 -16.61
C VAL A 497 -6.94 -18.97 -16.51
N MET A 498 -7.20 -18.32 -17.65
CA MET A 498 -7.67 -16.92 -17.67
C MET A 498 -9.00 -16.73 -16.95
N PHE A 499 -9.91 -17.68 -17.08
CA PHE A 499 -11.18 -17.71 -16.35
C PHE A 499 -10.94 -17.73 -14.83
N VAL A 500 -10.05 -18.59 -14.34
CA VAL A 500 -9.69 -18.68 -12.91
C VAL A 500 -9.07 -17.37 -12.42
N VAL A 501 -8.20 -16.72 -13.21
CA VAL A 501 -7.63 -15.40 -12.88
C VAL A 501 -8.73 -14.34 -12.72
N LEU A 502 -9.64 -14.25 -13.70
CA LEU A 502 -10.75 -13.31 -13.66
C LEU A 502 -11.68 -13.58 -12.48
N LEU A 503 -11.90 -14.85 -12.17
CA LEU A 503 -12.69 -15.26 -11.00
C LEU A 503 -12.02 -14.81 -9.69
N GLY A 504 -10.68 -14.91 -9.59
CA GLY A 504 -9.91 -14.39 -8.47
C GLY A 504 -10.10 -12.89 -8.25
N VAL A 505 -10.07 -12.12 -9.35
CA VAL A 505 -10.36 -10.66 -9.31
C VAL A 505 -11.79 -10.39 -8.85
N LEU A 506 -12.77 -11.19 -9.31
CA LEU A 506 -14.16 -11.08 -8.87
C LEU A 506 -14.33 -11.39 -7.38
N PHE A 507 -13.68 -12.45 -6.88
CA PHE A 507 -13.69 -12.77 -5.44
C PHE A 507 -13.02 -11.67 -4.61
N MET A 508 -11.98 -11.03 -5.12
CA MET A 508 -11.35 -9.89 -4.46
C MET A 508 -12.33 -8.72 -4.32
N PHE A 509 -13.00 -8.31 -5.41
CA PHE A 509 -14.01 -7.24 -5.37
C PHE A 509 -15.20 -7.60 -4.49
N GLY A 510 -15.72 -8.83 -4.61
CA GLY A 510 -16.84 -9.31 -3.81
C GLY A 510 -16.51 -9.35 -2.32
N SER A 511 -15.33 -9.83 -1.95
CA SER A 511 -14.86 -9.87 -0.56
C SER A 511 -14.58 -8.46 -0.01
N SER A 512 -13.99 -7.56 -0.80
CA SER A 512 -13.81 -6.15 -0.43
C SER A 512 -15.16 -5.48 -0.16
N TRP A 513 -16.14 -5.68 -1.04
CA TRP A 513 -17.50 -5.17 -0.89
C TRP A 513 -18.18 -5.73 0.36
N LEU A 514 -18.06 -7.05 0.60
CA LEU A 514 -18.63 -7.69 1.78
C LEU A 514 -18.00 -7.17 3.07
N LEU A 515 -16.67 -7.10 3.15
CA LEU A 515 -15.94 -6.63 4.32
C LEU A 515 -16.25 -5.16 4.62
N SER A 516 -16.33 -4.31 3.58
CA SER A 516 -16.59 -2.88 3.74
C SER A 516 -18.00 -2.57 4.27
N ARG A 517 -18.97 -3.47 4.04
CA ARG A 517 -20.37 -3.32 4.50
C ARG A 517 -20.67 -4.05 5.80
N THR A 518 -19.86 -5.03 6.20
CA THR A 518 -20.11 -5.87 7.38
C THR A 518 -19.20 -5.52 8.55
N VAL A 519 -17.97 -5.96 8.48
CA VAL A 519 -17.02 -5.95 9.61
C VAL A 519 -16.18 -4.67 9.63
N LEU A 520 -15.79 -4.17 8.45
CA LEU A 520 -14.95 -2.98 8.27
C LEU A 520 -15.78 -1.82 7.70
N ARG A 521 -16.86 -1.44 8.41
CA ARG A 521 -17.73 -0.32 8.03
C ARG A 521 -16.98 1.01 8.17
N GLY A 522 -17.30 1.96 7.29
CA GLY A 522 -16.74 3.32 7.29
C GLY A 522 -16.80 3.94 5.90
N GLU A 523 -16.57 5.23 5.81
CA GLU A 523 -16.51 5.95 4.54
C GLU A 523 -15.20 5.60 3.80
N VAL A 524 -15.26 5.64 2.48
CA VAL A 524 -14.08 5.47 1.62
C VAL A 524 -13.30 6.77 1.66
N SER A 525 -11.99 6.69 1.84
CA SER A 525 -11.15 7.90 1.84
C SER A 525 -11.23 8.60 0.49
N THR A 526 -11.47 9.92 0.51
CA THR A 526 -11.53 10.78 -0.68
C THR A 526 -10.12 11.16 -1.14
N PHE A 527 -9.28 10.17 -1.42
CA PHE A 527 -7.93 10.44 -1.86
C PHE A 527 -7.87 10.64 -3.37
N HIS A 528 -7.36 11.77 -3.81
CA HIS A 528 -7.04 11.99 -5.22
C HIS A 528 -5.69 11.36 -5.53
N LEU A 529 -5.69 10.32 -6.36
CA LEU A 529 -4.46 9.64 -6.77
C LEU A 529 -3.59 10.59 -7.61
N GLU A 530 -2.49 11.06 -7.01
CA GLU A 530 -1.49 11.82 -7.76
C GLU A 530 -0.67 10.89 -8.64
N LEU A 531 -0.60 11.21 -9.93
CA LEU A 531 0.33 10.56 -10.84
C LEU A 531 1.72 11.20 -10.64
N PRO A 532 2.69 10.50 -10.05
CA PRO A 532 4.05 11.01 -9.93
C PRO A 532 4.67 11.20 -11.32
N PRO A 533 5.59 12.15 -11.49
CA PRO A 533 6.32 12.31 -12.75
C PRO A 533 7.12 11.03 -13.08
N TYR A 534 7.30 10.75 -14.36
CA TYR A 534 8.19 9.68 -14.79
C TYR A 534 9.61 10.00 -14.36
N ARG A 535 10.27 9.03 -13.72
CA ARG A 535 11.66 9.17 -13.27
C ARG A 535 12.50 8.10 -13.97
N PRO A 536 13.70 8.44 -14.48
CA PRO A 536 14.62 7.42 -14.97
C PRO A 536 14.99 6.49 -13.81
N PRO A 537 14.74 5.16 -13.93
CA PRO A 537 15.06 4.23 -12.86
C PRO A 537 16.57 4.15 -12.63
N GLN A 538 16.98 4.04 -11.38
CA GLN A 538 18.37 3.77 -11.01
C GLN A 538 18.63 2.25 -11.14
N PHE A 539 18.81 1.77 -12.36
CA PHE A 539 18.82 0.35 -12.73
C PHE A 539 19.64 -0.53 -11.76
N TRP A 540 20.90 -0.18 -11.52
CA TRP A 540 21.79 -0.99 -10.67
C TRP A 540 21.39 -1.00 -9.20
N GLN A 541 20.96 0.13 -8.67
CA GLN A 541 20.49 0.24 -7.28
C GLN A 541 19.21 -0.54 -7.10
N THR A 542 18.25 -0.39 -8.01
CA THR A 542 16.97 -1.12 -8.00
C THR A 542 17.17 -2.62 -8.12
N LEU A 543 18.08 -3.06 -9.00
CA LEU A 543 18.43 -4.47 -9.16
C LEU A 543 19.02 -5.04 -7.86
N TYR A 544 20.00 -4.37 -7.26
CA TYR A 544 20.66 -4.80 -6.03
C TYR A 544 19.69 -4.89 -4.85
N THR A 545 18.90 -3.84 -4.60
CA THR A 545 17.93 -3.81 -3.49
C THR A 545 16.82 -4.84 -3.70
N SER A 546 16.34 -5.04 -4.92
CA SER A 546 15.30 -6.03 -5.21
C SER A 546 15.79 -7.48 -5.02
N LEU A 547 17.04 -7.77 -5.40
CA LEU A 547 17.61 -9.11 -5.22
C LEU A 547 17.89 -9.41 -3.73
N ILE A 548 18.48 -8.48 -3.00
CA ILE A 548 18.87 -8.72 -1.61
C ILE A 548 17.67 -8.55 -0.67
N ASP A 549 17.02 -7.39 -0.67
CA ASP A 549 16.03 -7.06 0.35
C ASP A 549 14.68 -7.73 0.11
N ARG A 550 14.34 -8.03 -1.17
CA ARG A 550 13.06 -8.67 -1.49
C ARG A 550 13.25 -10.17 -1.77
N THR A 551 14.14 -10.57 -2.69
CA THR A 551 14.26 -11.97 -3.11
C THR A 551 14.88 -12.85 -2.02
N LEU A 552 16.07 -12.52 -1.51
CA LEU A 552 16.77 -13.36 -0.53
C LEU A 552 16.06 -13.45 0.81
N ILE A 553 15.45 -12.35 1.29
CA ILE A 553 14.72 -12.36 2.57
C ILE A 553 13.45 -13.23 2.47
N VAL A 554 12.73 -13.16 1.35
CA VAL A 554 11.53 -13.99 1.16
C VAL A 554 11.90 -15.45 0.97
N LEU A 555 12.94 -15.73 0.19
CA LEU A 555 13.47 -17.09 0.01
C LEU A 555 13.92 -17.71 1.33
N TRP A 556 14.69 -16.97 2.15
CA TRP A 556 15.11 -17.46 3.46
C TRP A 556 13.93 -17.88 4.35
N ARG A 557 12.86 -17.05 4.36
CA ARG A 557 11.64 -17.40 5.10
C ARG A 557 10.98 -18.66 4.56
N ALA A 558 10.89 -18.80 3.22
CA ALA A 558 10.33 -19.99 2.60
C ALA A 558 11.11 -21.26 2.97
N VAL A 559 12.43 -21.20 2.95
CA VAL A 559 13.31 -22.32 3.32
C VAL A 559 13.14 -22.71 4.81
N VAL A 560 13.09 -21.71 5.71
CA VAL A 560 12.89 -21.95 7.16
C VAL A 560 11.56 -22.66 7.45
N PHE A 561 10.51 -22.39 6.66
CA PHE A 561 9.23 -23.08 6.83
C PHE A 561 9.17 -24.42 6.05
N ALA A 562 9.85 -24.55 4.90
CA ALA A 562 9.85 -25.76 4.09
C ALA A 562 10.63 -26.90 4.76
N ALA A 563 11.74 -26.58 5.43
CA ALA A 563 12.57 -27.57 6.09
C ALA A 563 11.82 -28.46 7.11
N PRO A 564 11.14 -27.90 8.13
CA PRO A 564 10.36 -28.72 9.07
C PRO A 564 9.17 -29.41 8.40
N ALA A 565 8.57 -28.79 7.37
CA ALA A 565 7.46 -29.40 6.64
C ALA A 565 7.88 -30.68 5.91
N GLY A 566 9.03 -30.64 5.23
CA GLY A 566 9.60 -31.84 4.58
C GLY A 566 9.84 -32.97 5.59
N GLY A 567 10.35 -32.65 6.77
CA GLY A 567 10.49 -33.61 7.87
C GLY A 567 9.16 -34.19 8.33
N VAL A 568 8.10 -33.34 8.48
CA VAL A 568 6.76 -33.82 8.85
C VAL A 568 6.15 -34.70 7.76
N ILE A 569 6.29 -34.32 6.49
CA ILE A 569 5.83 -35.12 5.34
C ILE A 569 6.48 -36.50 5.39
N TRP A 570 7.81 -36.55 5.54
CA TRP A 570 8.56 -37.79 5.62
C TRP A 570 8.07 -38.66 6.80
N LEU A 571 7.90 -38.10 8.00
CA LEU A 571 7.40 -38.82 9.16
C LEU A 571 5.98 -39.40 8.91
N CYS A 572 5.07 -38.61 8.33
CA CYS A 572 3.71 -39.06 8.05
C CYS A 572 3.69 -40.24 7.06
N CYS A 573 4.61 -40.25 6.09
CA CYS A 573 4.66 -41.31 5.08
C CYS A 573 5.40 -42.58 5.52
N ASN A 574 6.41 -42.46 6.39
CA ASN A 574 7.31 -43.57 6.75
C ASN A 574 7.01 -44.21 8.13
N ILE A 575 6.28 -43.52 9.01
CA ILE A 575 5.85 -44.12 10.27
C ILE A 575 4.59 -44.95 10.02
N THR A 576 4.68 -46.26 10.26
CA THR A 576 3.57 -47.22 10.11
C THR A 576 3.01 -47.61 11.45
N ILE A 577 1.70 -47.62 11.60
CA ILE A 577 0.94 -48.08 12.75
C ILE A 577 -0.06 -49.13 12.28
N GLY A 578 0.08 -50.37 12.80
CA GLY A 578 -0.81 -51.45 12.39
C GLY A 578 -0.73 -51.90 10.92
N GLY A 579 0.39 -51.57 10.25
CA GLY A 579 0.63 -51.92 8.82
C GLY A 579 0.32 -50.83 7.82
N GLU A 580 -0.29 -49.74 8.25
CA GLU A 580 -0.58 -48.58 7.41
C GLU A 580 0.21 -47.35 7.87
N SER A 581 0.55 -46.46 6.94
CA SER A 581 1.24 -45.20 7.29
C SER A 581 0.29 -44.20 7.91
N ILE A 582 0.81 -43.26 8.72
CA ILE A 582 0.02 -42.17 9.29
C ILE A 582 -0.68 -41.37 8.16
N ALA A 583 -0.02 -41.18 7.02
CA ALA A 583 -0.59 -40.52 5.85
C ALA A 583 -1.84 -41.27 5.34
N GLN A 584 -1.85 -42.60 5.30
CA GLN A 584 -3.02 -43.39 4.86
C GLN A 584 -4.21 -43.22 5.82
N TYR A 585 -3.99 -43.21 7.13
CA TYR A 585 -5.07 -42.92 8.10
C TYR A 585 -5.64 -41.53 7.92
N LEU A 586 -4.80 -40.52 7.72
CA LEU A 586 -5.24 -39.15 7.50
C LEU A 586 -5.98 -39.00 6.16
N ILE A 587 -5.55 -39.67 5.08
CA ILE A 587 -6.23 -39.68 3.80
C ILE A 587 -7.62 -40.29 3.96
N THR A 588 -7.76 -41.43 4.62
CA THR A 588 -9.06 -42.09 4.87
C THR A 588 -10.01 -41.18 5.67
N PHE A 589 -9.48 -40.48 6.69
CA PHE A 589 -10.26 -39.52 7.47
C PHE A 589 -10.75 -38.34 6.62
N LEU A 590 -9.90 -37.84 5.72
CA LEU A 590 -10.21 -36.70 4.85
C LEU A 590 -10.98 -37.07 3.58
N GLU A 591 -11.24 -38.36 3.32
CA GLU A 591 -11.92 -38.80 2.10
C GLU A 591 -13.38 -38.29 2.02
N VAL A 592 -14.12 -38.32 3.13
CA VAL A 592 -15.50 -37.84 3.17
C VAL A 592 -15.62 -36.33 2.88
N PRO A 593 -14.90 -35.44 3.57
CA PRO A 593 -14.90 -34.02 3.20
C PRO A 593 -14.34 -33.77 1.80
N GLY A 594 -13.33 -34.54 1.36
CA GLY A 594 -12.79 -34.47 0.00
C GLY A 594 -13.86 -34.78 -1.04
N TRP A 595 -14.57 -35.89 -0.87
CA TRP A 595 -15.64 -36.28 -1.77
C TRP A 595 -16.75 -35.20 -1.85
N LEU A 596 -17.18 -34.62 -0.73
CA LEU A 596 -18.17 -33.55 -0.72
C LEU A 596 -17.72 -32.35 -1.59
N MET A 597 -16.46 -32.02 -1.55
CA MET A 597 -15.85 -30.94 -2.35
C MET A 597 -15.56 -31.35 -3.81
N GLY A 598 -15.84 -32.62 -4.22
CA GLY A 598 -15.44 -33.16 -5.53
C GLY A 598 -13.92 -33.30 -5.68
N LEU A 599 -13.22 -33.42 -4.56
CA LEU A 599 -11.80 -33.72 -4.41
C LEU A 599 -11.66 -35.12 -3.78
N ASN A 600 -10.45 -35.47 -3.32
CA ASN A 600 -10.19 -36.68 -2.54
C ASN A 600 -9.36 -36.38 -1.29
N GLY A 601 -9.22 -37.37 -0.41
CA GLY A 601 -8.44 -37.21 0.83
C GLY A 601 -6.98 -36.92 0.60
N ILE A 602 -6.38 -37.42 -0.48
CA ILE A 602 -4.99 -37.18 -0.88
C ILE A 602 -4.77 -35.68 -1.12
N ILE A 603 -5.67 -35.05 -1.89
CA ILE A 603 -5.57 -33.60 -2.21
C ILE A 603 -5.67 -32.76 -0.94
N LEU A 604 -6.64 -33.04 -0.07
CA LEU A 604 -6.81 -32.28 1.17
C LEU A 604 -5.61 -32.44 2.10
N LEU A 605 -5.06 -33.65 2.24
CA LEU A 605 -3.85 -33.88 3.03
C LEU A 605 -2.66 -33.13 2.44
N ALA A 606 -2.50 -33.17 1.11
CA ALA A 606 -1.43 -32.44 0.45
C ALA A 606 -1.49 -30.93 0.70
N TYR A 607 -2.67 -30.32 0.70
CA TYR A 607 -2.83 -28.89 1.05
C TYR A 607 -2.53 -28.57 2.50
N ILE A 608 -2.83 -29.49 3.43
CA ILE A 608 -2.46 -29.34 4.84
C ILE A 608 -0.94 -29.41 5.00
N LEU A 609 -0.31 -30.37 4.37
CA LEU A 609 1.15 -30.56 4.43
C LEU A 609 1.92 -29.45 3.68
N ALA A 610 1.34 -28.90 2.62
CA ALA A 610 1.90 -27.85 1.78
C ALA A 610 1.65 -26.42 2.29
N ILE A 611 1.08 -26.22 3.48
CA ILE A 611 0.91 -24.88 4.12
C ILE A 611 2.19 -24.05 4.06
N PRO A 612 3.40 -24.59 4.26
CA PRO A 612 4.63 -23.83 4.15
C PRO A 612 4.88 -23.17 2.80
N ALA A 613 4.63 -23.88 1.70
CA ALA A 613 4.90 -23.41 0.35
C ALA A 613 3.91 -24.05 -0.65
N ASN A 614 3.21 -23.23 -1.40
CA ASN A 614 2.20 -23.69 -2.38
C ASN A 614 2.80 -24.51 -3.53
N GLU A 615 4.08 -24.34 -3.78
CA GLU A 615 4.84 -25.01 -4.84
C GLU A 615 4.97 -26.53 -4.60
N ILE A 616 4.93 -26.98 -3.34
CA ILE A 616 5.07 -28.40 -3.02
C ILE A 616 3.75 -29.19 -3.08
N VAL A 617 2.62 -28.53 -3.40
CA VAL A 617 1.29 -29.18 -3.48
C VAL A 617 1.30 -30.33 -4.49
N ILE A 618 1.67 -30.10 -5.74
CA ILE A 618 1.66 -31.14 -6.80
C ILE A 618 2.64 -32.27 -6.52
N PRO A 619 3.91 -32.04 -6.18
CA PRO A 619 4.81 -33.09 -5.77
C PRO A 619 4.28 -33.93 -4.59
N THR A 620 3.67 -33.28 -3.59
CA THR A 620 3.08 -34.00 -2.44
C THR A 620 1.87 -34.84 -2.87
N ILE A 621 1.01 -34.34 -3.75
CA ILE A 621 -0.11 -35.12 -4.31
C ILE A 621 0.40 -36.35 -5.04
N LEU A 622 1.40 -36.19 -5.91
CA LEU A 622 1.96 -37.31 -6.69
C LEU A 622 2.57 -38.36 -5.77
N MET A 623 3.38 -37.94 -4.79
CA MET A 623 3.99 -38.82 -3.79
C MET A 623 2.93 -39.59 -2.98
N LEU A 624 1.91 -38.90 -2.46
CA LEU A 624 0.84 -39.55 -1.68
C LEU A 624 0.01 -40.48 -2.56
N THR A 625 -0.20 -40.17 -3.85
CA THR A 625 -0.90 -41.04 -4.80
C THR A 625 -0.12 -42.34 -5.04
N VAL A 626 1.20 -42.23 -5.28
CA VAL A 626 2.08 -43.39 -5.45
C VAL A 626 2.10 -44.26 -4.18
N LEU A 627 2.17 -43.62 -3.00
CA LEU A 627 2.09 -44.30 -1.70
C LEU A 627 0.80 -45.14 -1.57
N VAL A 628 -0.36 -44.56 -1.92
CA VAL A 628 -1.67 -45.24 -1.81
C VAL A 628 -1.80 -46.35 -2.85
N LEU A 629 -1.23 -46.18 -4.05
CA LEU A 629 -1.23 -47.19 -5.11
C LEU A 629 -0.27 -48.39 -4.84
N GLY A 630 0.58 -48.31 -3.82
CA GLY A 630 1.51 -49.39 -3.44
C GLY A 630 2.56 -49.69 -4.50
N GLN A 631 2.90 -48.74 -5.36
CA GLN A 631 3.95 -48.93 -6.38
C GLN A 631 5.34 -48.82 -5.74
N ASP A 632 6.21 -49.78 -6.04
CA ASP A 632 7.61 -49.80 -5.56
C ASP A 632 8.36 -48.59 -6.12
N GLY A 633 8.63 -47.64 -5.23
CA GLY A 633 9.23 -46.30 -5.54
C GLY A 633 8.83 -45.26 -4.50
N ALA A 634 7.88 -45.55 -3.62
CA ALA A 634 7.40 -44.64 -2.60
C ALA A 634 8.39 -44.36 -1.45
N SER A 635 9.54 -45.04 -1.41
CA SER A 635 10.60 -44.83 -0.41
C SER A 635 11.57 -43.70 -0.75
N ALA A 636 11.53 -43.19 -1.96
CA ALA A 636 12.34 -42.03 -2.35
C ALA A 636 11.48 -40.77 -2.26
N GLY A 637 11.91 -39.82 -1.42
CA GLY A 637 11.24 -38.53 -1.24
C GLY A 637 10.91 -37.84 -2.55
N VAL A 638 10.09 -36.81 -2.44
CA VAL A 638 9.59 -35.92 -3.50
C VAL A 638 10.01 -36.32 -4.93
N LEU A 639 9.14 -36.94 -5.63
CA LEU A 639 9.28 -37.39 -7.02
C LEU A 639 8.45 -36.43 -7.88
N MET A 640 8.72 -36.21 -9.08
CA MET A 640 9.28 -36.74 -10.28
C MET A 640 9.18 -35.71 -11.39
N GLU A 641 10.18 -35.52 -12.15
CA GLU A 641 10.05 -35.10 -13.54
C GLU A 641 9.59 -36.31 -14.40
N GLY A 642 8.41 -36.82 -14.14
CA GLY A 642 7.67 -37.61 -15.11
C GLY A 642 7.11 -36.67 -16.15
N GLY A 643 7.31 -36.92 -17.43
CA GLY A 643 6.69 -36.14 -18.49
C GLY A 643 5.16 -36.05 -18.29
N ASP A 644 4.50 -35.04 -18.88
CA ASP A 644 3.07 -34.78 -18.76
C ASP A 644 2.19 -36.04 -18.87
N ALA A 645 2.56 -37.01 -19.72
CA ALA A 645 1.86 -38.26 -19.90
C ALA A 645 1.96 -39.23 -18.70
N GLU A 646 3.08 -39.24 -17.99
CA GLU A 646 3.25 -40.05 -16.77
C GLU A 646 2.50 -39.44 -15.59
N THR A 647 2.59 -38.14 -15.40
CA THR A 647 1.82 -37.39 -14.41
C THR A 647 0.32 -37.63 -14.61
N TYR A 648 -0.18 -37.53 -15.82
CA TYR A 648 -1.59 -37.82 -16.15
C TYR A 648 -1.99 -39.25 -15.77
N ARG A 649 -1.12 -40.25 -16.08
CA ARG A 649 -1.37 -41.65 -15.76
C ARG A 649 -1.44 -41.90 -14.25
N ILE A 650 -0.54 -41.31 -13.46
CA ILE A 650 -0.52 -41.45 -12.00
C ILE A 650 -1.78 -40.81 -11.39
N LEU A 651 -2.14 -39.62 -11.82
CA LEU A 651 -3.32 -38.90 -11.30
C LEU A 651 -4.62 -39.63 -11.66
N THR A 652 -4.77 -40.12 -12.89
CA THR A 652 -5.95 -40.87 -13.29
C THR A 652 -6.04 -42.23 -12.58
N ALA A 653 -4.91 -42.92 -12.34
CA ALA A 653 -4.86 -44.12 -11.51
C ALA A 653 -5.28 -43.84 -10.05
N GLY A 654 -5.00 -42.64 -9.55
CA GLY A 654 -5.48 -42.12 -8.24
C GLY A 654 -6.94 -41.66 -8.24
N GLY A 655 -7.75 -41.96 -9.28
CA GLY A 655 -9.17 -41.68 -9.34
C GLY A 655 -9.55 -40.25 -9.73
N TRP A 656 -8.64 -39.51 -10.37
CA TRP A 656 -8.92 -38.14 -10.79
C TRP A 656 -9.83 -38.06 -12.01
N THR A 657 -10.79 -37.17 -11.92
CA THR A 657 -11.77 -36.85 -12.98
C THR A 657 -11.63 -35.38 -13.41
N LEU A 658 -12.34 -35.00 -14.48
CA LEU A 658 -12.43 -33.61 -14.89
C LEU A 658 -13.00 -32.72 -13.77
N LEU A 659 -14.00 -33.21 -13.00
CA LEU A 659 -14.54 -32.52 -11.83
C LEU A 659 -13.45 -32.26 -10.79
N THR A 660 -12.64 -33.28 -10.48
CA THR A 660 -11.55 -33.16 -9.52
C THR A 660 -10.54 -32.10 -9.96
N ALA A 661 -10.17 -32.08 -11.24
CA ALA A 661 -9.25 -31.09 -11.78
C ALA A 661 -9.82 -29.65 -11.71
N VAL A 662 -11.08 -29.44 -12.11
CA VAL A 662 -11.74 -28.13 -12.06
C VAL A 662 -11.90 -27.65 -10.62
N ASN A 663 -12.35 -28.52 -9.71
CA ASN A 663 -12.49 -28.16 -8.30
C ASN A 663 -11.14 -27.90 -7.63
N LEU A 664 -10.08 -28.60 -8.04
CA LEU A 664 -8.74 -28.29 -7.54
C LEU A 664 -8.24 -26.95 -8.06
N MET A 665 -8.50 -26.59 -9.32
CA MET A 665 -8.19 -25.26 -9.84
C MET A 665 -8.89 -24.15 -9.01
N LEU A 666 -10.18 -24.34 -8.69
CA LEU A 666 -10.95 -23.40 -7.87
C LEU A 666 -10.45 -23.36 -6.43
N PHE A 667 -10.15 -24.51 -5.83
CA PHE A 667 -9.62 -24.58 -4.47
C PHE A 667 -8.20 -24.00 -4.39
N CYS A 668 -7.37 -24.24 -5.38
CA CYS A 668 -6.04 -23.61 -5.49
C CYS A 668 -6.11 -22.08 -5.53
N LEU A 669 -7.16 -21.50 -6.14
CA LEU A 669 -7.41 -20.07 -6.10
C LEU A 669 -7.82 -19.60 -4.69
N LEU A 670 -8.71 -20.33 -4.02
CA LEU A 670 -9.45 -19.90 -2.83
C LEU A 670 -8.95 -20.53 -1.51
N HIS A 671 -7.83 -21.27 -1.51
CA HIS A 671 -7.29 -21.84 -0.28
C HIS A 671 -6.49 -20.81 0.56
N HIS A 672 -6.02 -21.23 1.72
CA HIS A 672 -5.22 -20.38 2.61
C HIS A 672 -3.93 -19.85 1.96
N PRO A 673 -3.44 -18.67 2.38
CA PRO A 673 -2.12 -18.20 2.00
C PRO A 673 -1.01 -19.09 2.57
N CYS A 674 0.17 -19.12 1.95
CA CYS A 674 1.33 -19.85 2.48
C CYS A 674 1.80 -19.26 3.84
N SER A 675 2.53 -20.05 4.63
CA SER A 675 3.00 -19.65 5.96
C SER A 675 3.80 -18.36 5.96
N THR A 676 4.63 -18.12 4.95
CA THR A 676 5.36 -16.88 4.75
C THR A 676 4.42 -15.68 4.63
N THR A 677 3.32 -15.83 3.90
CA THR A 677 2.30 -14.78 3.76
C THR A 677 1.55 -14.59 5.07
N ILE A 678 1.13 -15.66 5.75
CA ILE A 678 0.45 -15.59 7.06
C ILE A 678 1.31 -14.85 8.09
N TYR A 679 2.60 -15.21 8.16
CA TYR A 679 3.56 -14.52 9.04
C TYR A 679 3.70 -13.04 8.68
N THR A 680 3.76 -12.71 7.39
CA THR A 680 3.85 -11.32 6.92
C THR A 680 2.59 -10.54 7.27
N ILE A 681 1.39 -11.12 7.09
CA ILE A 681 0.11 -10.52 7.51
C ILE A 681 0.14 -10.21 9.01
N TYR A 682 0.53 -11.19 9.84
CA TYR A 682 0.63 -10.98 11.29
C TYR A 682 1.60 -9.86 11.66
N LYS A 683 2.75 -9.80 11.00
CA LYS A 683 3.76 -8.76 11.22
C LYS A 683 3.25 -7.35 10.85
N GLU A 684 2.47 -7.23 9.77
CA GLU A 684 1.92 -5.95 9.29
C GLU A 684 0.73 -5.48 10.14
N ILE A 685 -0.17 -6.40 10.54
CA ILE A 685 -1.40 -6.05 11.25
C ILE A 685 -1.23 -6.10 12.77
N ARG A 686 -0.31 -6.95 13.26
CA ARG A 686 -0.08 -7.25 14.70
C ARG A 686 -1.37 -7.66 15.45
N SER A 687 -2.28 -8.35 14.77
CA SER A 687 -3.55 -8.81 15.34
C SER A 687 -3.83 -10.24 14.89
N VAL A 688 -3.94 -11.15 15.88
CA VAL A 688 -4.28 -12.56 15.63
C VAL A 688 -5.67 -12.70 15.00
N ARG A 689 -6.64 -11.89 15.42
CA ARG A 689 -8.02 -11.95 14.91
C ARG A 689 -8.11 -11.66 13.41
N TRP A 690 -7.46 -10.60 12.95
CA TRP A 690 -7.45 -10.23 11.53
C TRP A 690 -6.60 -11.18 10.69
N THR A 691 -5.51 -11.69 11.23
CA THR A 691 -4.70 -12.73 10.59
C THR A 691 -5.51 -14.02 10.44
N ALA A 692 -6.23 -14.45 11.46
CA ALA A 692 -7.11 -15.61 11.38
C ALA A 692 -8.21 -15.42 10.33
N LEU A 693 -8.84 -14.24 10.27
CA LEU A 693 -9.84 -13.93 9.25
C LEU A 693 -9.26 -14.02 7.83
N SER A 694 -8.03 -13.54 7.60
CA SER A 694 -7.37 -13.61 6.29
C SER A 694 -7.04 -15.04 5.84
N VAL A 695 -6.99 -16.00 6.77
CA VAL A 695 -6.79 -17.43 6.48
C VAL A 695 -8.13 -18.15 6.32
N VAL A 696 -9.07 -17.90 7.23
CA VAL A 696 -10.36 -18.62 7.28
C VAL A 696 -11.28 -18.22 6.15
N LEU A 697 -11.33 -16.93 5.79
CA LEU A 697 -12.23 -16.41 4.75
C LEU A 697 -12.00 -17.09 3.38
N PRO A 698 -10.76 -17.17 2.86
CA PRO A 698 -10.51 -17.89 1.60
C PRO A 698 -10.88 -19.37 1.68
N ILE A 699 -10.52 -20.07 2.77
CA ILE A 699 -10.84 -21.49 2.95
C ILE A 699 -12.37 -21.70 2.92
N ALA A 700 -13.11 -20.90 3.67
CA ALA A 700 -14.57 -21.00 3.73
C ALA A 700 -15.20 -20.78 2.35
N LEU A 701 -14.73 -19.78 1.60
CA LEU A 701 -15.15 -19.54 0.22
C LEU A 701 -14.76 -20.70 -0.71
N GLY A 702 -13.55 -21.22 -0.56
CA GLY A 702 -13.05 -22.36 -1.34
C GLY A 702 -13.88 -23.62 -1.13
N VAL A 703 -14.16 -23.97 0.12
CA VAL A 703 -15.04 -25.10 0.46
C VAL A 703 -16.45 -24.88 -0.09
N LEU A 704 -17.03 -23.70 0.12
CA LEU A 704 -18.37 -23.39 -0.37
C LEU A 704 -18.47 -23.53 -1.89
N VAL A 705 -17.54 -22.94 -2.63
CA VAL A 705 -17.55 -22.96 -4.10
C VAL A 705 -17.34 -24.36 -4.64
N THR A 706 -16.38 -25.13 -4.12
CA THR A 706 -16.10 -26.49 -4.57
C THR A 706 -17.24 -27.45 -4.26
N VAL A 707 -17.87 -27.33 -3.09
CA VAL A 707 -19.08 -28.11 -2.74
C VAL A 707 -20.23 -27.79 -3.68
N LEU A 708 -20.47 -26.49 -3.96
CA LEU A 708 -21.52 -26.08 -4.90
C LEU A 708 -21.27 -26.62 -6.32
N VAL A 709 -20.05 -26.50 -6.83
CA VAL A 709 -19.70 -27.03 -8.16
C VAL A 709 -19.85 -28.55 -8.19
N ALA A 710 -19.39 -29.27 -7.17
CA ALA A 710 -19.55 -30.72 -7.06
C ALA A 710 -21.03 -31.14 -6.99
N ALA A 711 -21.86 -30.41 -6.24
CA ALA A 711 -23.27 -30.67 -6.12
C ALA A 711 -24.00 -30.47 -7.48
N VAL A 712 -23.70 -29.34 -8.16
CA VAL A 712 -24.28 -29.08 -9.50
C VAL A 712 -23.86 -30.13 -10.51
N TRP A 713 -22.55 -30.49 -10.53
CA TRP A 713 -22.02 -31.50 -11.44
C TRP A 713 -22.73 -32.86 -11.28
N ARG A 714 -22.91 -33.31 -10.04
CA ARG A 714 -23.59 -34.54 -9.72
C ARG A 714 -25.10 -34.48 -10.06
N ALA A 715 -25.74 -33.32 -9.85
CA ALA A 715 -27.17 -33.13 -10.19
C ALA A 715 -27.43 -33.16 -11.71
N VAL A 716 -26.46 -32.76 -12.53
CA VAL A 716 -26.55 -32.79 -14.01
C VAL A 716 -26.23 -34.17 -14.58
N GLY A 717 -25.90 -35.16 -13.72
CA GLY A 717 -25.59 -36.52 -14.14
C GLY A 717 -24.16 -36.74 -14.59
N GLY A 718 -23.24 -35.84 -14.25
CA GLY A 718 -21.81 -36.05 -14.39
C GLY A 718 -21.34 -37.09 -13.35
N MET A 719 -20.81 -38.22 -13.80
CA MET A 719 -20.11 -39.19 -12.94
C MET A 719 -18.71 -38.67 -12.62
#